data_900e03f8ea060e53e1680f9261292939
#
_entry.id   900e03f8ea060e53e1680f9261292939
#
_cell.length_a   1.000
_cell.length_b   1.000
_cell.length_c   1.000
_cell.angle_alpha   90.00
_cell.angle_beta   90.00
_cell.angle_gamma   90.00
#
_symmetry.space_group_name_H-M   'P 1'
#
loop_
_entity.id
_entity.type
_entity.pdbx_description
1 polymer ?
#
loop_
_entity_poly.entity_id
_entity_poly.type
_entity_poly.pdbx_seq_one_letter_code
_entity_poly.pdbx_strand_id
1 'polypeptide(L)'
;MNQKFLDAQKEMFGLSNKIKKLQPVTKKIIKILAVVFGVLITIFAIFRFSPYKDLDSFLKRQNSTRFYDNENKLIYVLPLEQGLYREYYTLNEIPQELQKIFLIAEDKNFYFHPGFNIASIFRATKQNIQQNKIVSGASTITMQLARIITPRQSKTKITIFTKAKELLNAIRIETRLSKNKILELYLNSLPFGNQIEGIGSAARNFYNKNLNELTLSQMIMLSVIPRRPSFYSPLNNPQNSYDRAMEIGSQINFHIKKNEWISSTKITETKFLQTRMHFINWICKEYQNKNQIIPNKVNLKIDLPLTQLIEKELQQQLEIFSDSRIQNGAALVIENKTGNIISWVGNSNFENPNSGHVDGVISKHQSGSSTKPFLYALALQKGINPTTIFADIPKDFGGANVYVPLNFDNRYNGPQRMRVALASSLNIPAVELLYNLGIDSYMEFLLDCGFYSLQGTREKTGLSLALGSNEITLLELVRAFSIFPNDGVLKEIQINQQTKKSNKQVIKTDTARIICDFLSDKAAQSLGFGNAKVFNTEYPSIFKTGTANQYQDIIALAATKEYTVGVWLGNLNGETVIKKTGSSIPALIARNILDYLTLPKLEQLDKKESLKFSQPEQYTKTQICTLSGCKPNQNCPSVSLEYVKNQHLKEFVNSECSWHIIKNGRLSINYPSEYQHWVSGQNMTGFSTNQIYTPIDFSYPTDGATFVFDKSIPKHVQVIRIQAYGGKINQAELFYDGKSQGLATNRFVWQIPLEEGFHSLEIFCANETKKIDYLVQ
;
A
#
# COMPACT_ATOMS: atom_id res chain seq x y z
N MET A 1 -23.15 -9.65 -56.45
CA MET A 1 -22.52 -10.98 -56.18
C MET A 1 -22.62 -11.94 -57.38
N ASN A 2 -23.59 -11.81 -58.26
CA ASN A 2 -23.82 -12.75 -59.39
C ASN A 2 -22.88 -12.62 -60.59
N GLN A 3 -22.30 -11.43 -60.88
CA GLN A 3 -21.46 -11.25 -62.08
C GLN A 3 -20.10 -11.95 -61.97
N LYS A 4 -19.45 -11.86 -60.79
CA LYS A 4 -18.16 -12.53 -60.54
C LYS A 4 -18.25 -14.08 -60.52
N PHE A 5 -19.44 -14.60 -60.17
CA PHE A 5 -19.67 -16.07 -60.19
C PHE A 5 -19.87 -16.57 -61.64
N LEU A 6 -20.54 -15.80 -62.48
CA LEU A 6 -20.72 -16.11 -63.90
C LEU A 6 -19.43 -15.99 -64.70
N ASP A 7 -18.57 -15.03 -64.38
CA ASP A 7 -17.28 -14.86 -65.01
C ASP A 7 -16.32 -15.99 -64.64
N ALA A 8 -16.31 -16.39 -63.38
CA ALA A 8 -15.53 -17.57 -62.90
C ALA A 8 -16.02 -18.89 -63.53
N GLN A 9 -17.34 -19.05 -63.76
CA GLN A 9 -17.86 -20.22 -64.47
C GLN A 9 -17.47 -20.22 -65.96
N LYS A 10 -17.45 -19.05 -66.65
CA LYS A 10 -16.99 -18.92 -68.03
C LYS A 10 -15.51 -19.19 -68.17
N GLU A 11 -14.67 -18.72 -67.23
CA GLU A 11 -13.23 -19.07 -67.19
C GLU A 11 -12.99 -20.54 -66.96
N MET A 12 -13.72 -21.18 -66.03
CA MET A 12 -13.63 -22.66 -65.80
C MET A 12 -14.05 -23.44 -67.04
N PHE A 13 -15.11 -23.00 -67.78
CA PHE A 13 -15.54 -23.66 -69.02
C PHE A 13 -14.50 -23.47 -70.12
N GLY A 14 -13.87 -22.28 -70.21
CA GLY A 14 -12.77 -21.99 -71.13
C GLY A 14 -11.53 -22.85 -70.88
N LEU A 15 -11.16 -23.05 -69.60
CA LEU A 15 -10.08 -23.95 -69.15
C LEU A 15 -10.40 -25.44 -69.49
N SER A 16 -11.65 -25.87 -69.23
CA SER A 16 -12.10 -27.24 -69.59
C SER A 16 -11.96 -27.56 -71.10
N ASN A 17 -12.32 -26.54 -71.93
CA ASN A 17 -12.20 -26.73 -73.41
C ASN A 17 -10.74 -26.64 -73.86
N LYS A 18 -9.86 -25.90 -73.29
CA LYS A 18 -8.41 -25.92 -73.52
C LYS A 18 -7.77 -27.24 -73.11
N ILE A 19 -8.18 -27.79 -71.95
CA ILE A 19 -7.69 -29.12 -71.48
C ILE A 19 -8.14 -30.25 -72.46
N LYS A 20 -9.33 -30.18 -73.05
CA LYS A 20 -9.81 -31.17 -74.09
C LYS A 20 -8.99 -31.18 -75.37
N LYS A 21 -8.31 -30.08 -75.73
CA LYS A 21 -7.47 -29.96 -76.95
C LYS A 21 -5.98 -30.36 -76.75
N LEU A 22 -5.53 -30.72 -75.56
CA LEU A 22 -4.16 -31.09 -75.24
C LEU A 22 -3.86 -32.53 -75.74
N GLN A 23 -2.57 -32.83 -76.09
CA GLN A 23 -2.13 -34.13 -76.43
C GLN A 23 -2.36 -35.13 -75.30
N PRO A 24 -2.58 -36.43 -75.53
CA PRO A 24 -2.93 -37.43 -74.53
C PRO A 24 -1.91 -37.56 -73.42
N VAL A 25 -0.63 -37.35 -73.68
CA VAL A 25 0.46 -37.37 -72.69
C VAL A 25 0.32 -36.20 -71.76
N THR A 26 0.04 -34.97 -72.24
CA THR A 26 -0.14 -33.76 -71.43
C THR A 26 -1.38 -33.85 -70.55
N LYS A 27 -2.47 -34.48 -71.01
CA LYS A 27 -3.66 -34.77 -70.17
C LYS A 27 -3.38 -35.67 -69.01
N LYS A 28 -2.53 -36.70 -69.24
CA LYS A 28 -2.13 -37.68 -68.24
C LYS A 28 -1.27 -37.00 -67.13
N ILE A 29 -0.33 -36.14 -67.54
CA ILE A 29 0.49 -35.32 -66.61
C ILE A 29 -0.38 -34.34 -65.75
N ILE A 30 -1.31 -33.64 -66.40
CA ILE A 30 -2.21 -32.73 -65.68
C ILE A 30 -3.08 -33.46 -64.63
N LYS A 31 -3.61 -34.64 -64.99
CA LYS A 31 -4.37 -35.50 -64.08
C LYS A 31 -3.49 -35.99 -62.91
N ILE A 32 -2.28 -36.41 -63.15
CA ILE A 32 -1.35 -36.79 -62.07
C ILE A 32 -1.04 -35.59 -61.14
N LEU A 33 -0.74 -34.44 -61.75
CA LEU A 33 -0.50 -33.21 -60.97
C LEU A 33 -1.71 -32.81 -60.14
N ALA A 34 -2.93 -32.89 -60.67
CA ALA A 34 -4.16 -32.61 -59.96
C ALA A 34 -4.42 -33.58 -58.80
N VAL A 35 -4.14 -34.88 -59.01
CA VAL A 35 -4.23 -35.88 -57.93
C VAL A 35 -3.17 -35.63 -56.86
N VAL A 36 -1.92 -35.38 -57.26
CA VAL A 36 -0.85 -35.03 -56.30
C VAL A 36 -1.19 -33.76 -55.51
N PHE A 37 -1.72 -32.73 -56.19
CA PHE A 37 -2.17 -31.50 -55.54
C PHE A 37 -3.34 -31.73 -54.58
N GLY A 38 -4.32 -32.55 -54.95
CA GLY A 38 -5.42 -32.96 -54.09
C GLY A 38 -4.96 -33.71 -52.84
N VAL A 39 -4.00 -34.64 -53.01
CA VAL A 39 -3.38 -35.37 -51.89
C VAL A 39 -2.62 -34.39 -50.96
N LEU A 40 -1.86 -33.47 -51.53
CA LEU A 40 -1.15 -32.46 -50.74
C LEU A 40 -2.10 -31.53 -49.95
N ILE A 41 -3.20 -31.10 -50.58
CA ILE A 41 -4.25 -30.33 -49.88
C ILE A 41 -4.88 -31.14 -48.74
N THR A 42 -5.17 -32.41 -48.99
CA THR A 42 -5.75 -33.30 -47.98
C THR A 42 -4.80 -33.49 -46.79
N ILE A 43 -3.52 -33.73 -47.05
CA ILE A 43 -2.48 -33.84 -46.04
C ILE A 43 -2.36 -32.51 -45.24
N PHE A 44 -2.35 -31.38 -45.97
CA PHE A 44 -2.32 -30.05 -45.34
C PHE A 44 -3.55 -29.85 -44.43
N ALA A 45 -4.73 -30.20 -44.91
CA ALA A 45 -5.96 -30.07 -44.12
C ALA A 45 -5.94 -30.94 -42.86
N ILE A 46 -5.47 -32.21 -42.99
CA ILE A 46 -5.28 -33.11 -41.85
C ILE A 46 -4.32 -32.49 -40.84
N PHE A 47 -3.16 -32.00 -41.24
CA PHE A 47 -2.20 -31.39 -40.32
C PHE A 47 -2.70 -30.07 -39.74
N ARG A 48 -3.45 -29.29 -40.48
CA ARG A 48 -4.01 -27.99 -40.04
C ARG A 48 -5.11 -28.15 -38.99
N PHE A 49 -6.02 -29.12 -39.20
CA PHE A 49 -7.25 -29.24 -38.43
C PHE A 49 -7.24 -30.37 -37.40
N SER A 50 -6.33 -31.36 -37.49
CA SER A 50 -6.23 -32.42 -36.47
C SER A 50 -5.84 -31.85 -35.10
N PRO A 51 -6.40 -32.32 -33.98
CA PRO A 51 -6.05 -31.81 -32.64
C PRO A 51 -4.55 -31.87 -32.34
N TYR A 52 -3.97 -30.81 -31.78
CA TYR A 52 -2.56 -30.79 -31.36
C TYR A 52 -2.48 -30.22 -29.93
N LYS A 53 -2.88 -31.06 -28.97
CA LYS A 53 -3.00 -30.70 -27.55
C LYS A 53 -1.72 -30.10 -26.96
N ASP A 54 -0.53 -30.64 -27.36
CA ASP A 54 0.75 -30.15 -26.83
C ASP A 54 0.99 -28.68 -27.25
N LEU A 55 0.69 -28.34 -28.51
CA LEU A 55 0.80 -26.94 -28.98
C LEU A 55 -0.19 -26.02 -28.29
N ASP A 56 -1.44 -26.48 -28.13
CA ASP A 56 -2.49 -25.69 -27.50
C ASP A 56 -2.15 -25.40 -26.02
N SER A 57 -1.63 -26.38 -25.30
CA SER A 57 -1.15 -26.23 -23.92
C SER A 57 0.08 -25.32 -23.86
N PHE A 58 1.01 -25.48 -24.81
CA PHE A 58 2.21 -24.65 -24.87
C PHE A 58 1.90 -23.16 -25.13
N LEU A 59 0.92 -22.85 -25.98
CA LEU A 59 0.49 -21.48 -26.25
C LEU A 59 -0.21 -20.80 -25.06
N LYS A 60 -0.79 -21.63 -24.17
CA LYS A 60 -1.49 -21.16 -22.95
C LYS A 60 -0.61 -21.15 -21.70
N ARG A 61 0.65 -21.55 -21.80
CA ARG A 61 1.56 -21.63 -20.65
C ARG A 61 1.77 -20.27 -20.02
N GLN A 62 1.96 -20.26 -18.72
CA GLN A 62 2.24 -19.03 -17.96
C GLN A 62 3.64 -18.50 -18.26
N ASN A 63 3.80 -17.20 -18.22
CA ASN A 63 5.08 -16.50 -18.33
C ASN A 63 5.34 -15.70 -17.04
N SER A 64 6.61 -15.41 -16.79
CA SER A 64 7.03 -14.52 -15.71
C SER A 64 6.48 -13.13 -15.92
N THR A 65 5.86 -12.56 -14.88
CA THR A 65 5.33 -11.19 -14.92
C THR A 65 6.44 -10.18 -14.73
N ARG A 66 6.49 -9.17 -15.58
CA ARG A 66 7.41 -8.04 -15.49
C ARG A 66 6.67 -6.85 -14.87
N PHE A 67 7.21 -6.27 -13.79
CA PHE A 67 6.69 -5.08 -13.14
C PHE A 67 7.55 -3.88 -13.48
N TYR A 68 6.92 -2.79 -13.90
CA TYR A 68 7.56 -1.55 -14.31
C TYR A 68 7.06 -0.39 -13.45
N ASP A 69 7.91 0.61 -13.22
CA ASP A 69 7.57 1.86 -12.55
C ASP A 69 6.82 2.84 -13.46
N ASN A 70 6.61 4.07 -12.98
CA ASN A 70 5.94 5.14 -13.70
C ASN A 70 6.74 5.64 -14.94
N GLU A 71 8.06 5.43 -15.00
CA GLU A 71 8.95 5.77 -16.09
C GLU A 71 9.20 4.59 -17.06
N ASN A 72 8.48 3.46 -16.90
CA ASN A 72 8.70 2.20 -17.60
C ASN A 72 10.06 1.54 -17.35
N LYS A 73 10.71 1.83 -16.22
CA LYS A 73 11.88 1.11 -15.77
C LYS A 73 11.46 -0.18 -15.08
N LEU A 74 12.14 -1.30 -15.38
CA LEU A 74 11.83 -2.58 -14.77
C LEU A 74 12.19 -2.56 -13.27
N ILE A 75 11.22 -2.92 -12.42
CA ILE A 75 11.38 -3.03 -10.98
C ILE A 75 11.68 -4.47 -10.58
N TYR A 76 10.89 -5.40 -11.12
CA TYR A 76 10.92 -6.79 -10.71
C TYR A 76 10.41 -7.73 -11.79
N VAL A 77 10.93 -8.96 -11.80
CA VAL A 77 10.38 -10.07 -12.61
C VAL A 77 9.98 -11.19 -11.67
N LEU A 78 8.69 -11.52 -11.65
CA LEU A 78 8.16 -12.57 -10.81
C LEU A 78 8.50 -13.94 -11.42
N PRO A 79 9.30 -14.77 -10.75
CA PRO A 79 9.57 -16.12 -11.22
C PRO A 79 8.29 -16.98 -11.18
N LEU A 80 8.23 -17.97 -12.04
CA LEU A 80 7.23 -19.04 -11.97
C LEU A 80 7.59 -20.05 -10.88
N GLU A 81 6.75 -21.07 -10.70
CA GLU A 81 7.02 -22.15 -9.77
C GLU A 81 8.44 -22.72 -9.95
N GLN A 82 9.05 -23.18 -8.87
CA GLN A 82 10.42 -23.70 -8.81
C GLN A 82 11.51 -22.70 -9.23
N GLY A 83 11.22 -21.39 -9.25
CA GLY A 83 12.18 -20.35 -9.58
C GLY A 83 12.46 -20.20 -11.08
N LEU A 84 11.59 -20.69 -11.95
CA LEU A 84 11.74 -20.59 -13.40
C LEU A 84 11.46 -19.16 -13.88
N TYR A 85 12.42 -18.55 -14.59
CA TYR A 85 12.27 -17.28 -15.29
C TYR A 85 11.93 -17.52 -16.75
N ARG A 86 10.75 -17.08 -17.20
CA ARG A 86 10.25 -17.16 -18.58
C ARG A 86 9.57 -15.84 -18.95
N GLU A 87 10.35 -14.84 -19.31
CA GLU A 87 9.82 -13.57 -19.81
C GLU A 87 9.42 -13.71 -21.28
N TYR A 88 8.22 -13.22 -21.63
CA TYR A 88 7.74 -13.26 -23.01
C TYR A 88 7.88 -11.90 -23.69
N TYR A 89 8.50 -11.89 -24.87
CA TYR A 89 8.66 -10.74 -25.74
C TYR A 89 8.04 -11.02 -27.10
N THR A 90 7.25 -10.09 -27.63
CA THR A 90 6.77 -10.15 -29.01
C THR A 90 7.95 -10.00 -29.97
N LEU A 91 7.83 -10.50 -31.19
CA LEU A 91 8.93 -10.43 -32.14
C LEU A 91 9.40 -8.99 -32.43
N ASN A 92 8.47 -8.01 -32.37
CA ASN A 92 8.78 -6.59 -32.55
C ASN A 92 9.58 -6.01 -31.36
N GLU A 93 9.48 -6.58 -30.17
CA GLU A 93 10.27 -6.17 -29.00
C GLU A 93 11.68 -6.76 -29.01
N ILE A 94 11.96 -7.73 -29.90
CA ILE A 94 13.27 -8.40 -30.03
C ILE A 94 14.08 -7.66 -31.10
N PRO A 95 15.30 -7.16 -30.80
CA PRO A 95 16.15 -6.48 -31.78
C PRO A 95 16.36 -7.31 -33.06
N GLN A 96 16.27 -6.67 -34.22
CA GLN A 96 16.42 -7.36 -35.52
C GLN A 96 17.79 -8.03 -35.68
N GLU A 97 18.84 -7.39 -35.14
CA GLU A 97 20.20 -7.93 -35.11
C GLU A 97 20.24 -9.25 -34.35
N LEU A 98 19.60 -9.33 -33.21
CA LEU A 98 19.53 -10.55 -32.40
C LEU A 98 18.77 -11.66 -33.14
N GLN A 99 17.64 -11.32 -33.79
CA GLN A 99 16.89 -12.26 -34.62
C GLN A 99 17.78 -12.82 -35.74
N LYS A 100 18.50 -11.94 -36.46
CA LYS A 100 19.43 -12.34 -37.56
C LYS A 100 20.54 -13.24 -37.06
N ILE A 101 21.12 -12.99 -35.90
CA ILE A 101 22.18 -13.80 -35.31
C ILE A 101 21.66 -15.21 -35.03
N PHE A 102 20.48 -15.36 -34.44
CA PHE A 102 19.88 -16.70 -34.23
C PHE A 102 19.55 -17.43 -35.51
N LEU A 103 19.04 -16.73 -36.52
CA LEU A 103 18.79 -17.31 -37.84
C LEU A 103 20.08 -17.81 -38.49
N ILE A 104 21.16 -17.03 -38.44
CA ILE A 104 22.47 -17.41 -38.98
C ILE A 104 23.07 -18.59 -38.21
N ALA A 105 22.93 -18.59 -36.88
CA ALA A 105 23.51 -19.61 -36.01
C ALA A 105 22.81 -20.98 -36.17
N GLU A 106 21.49 -20.99 -36.38
CA GLU A 106 20.66 -22.18 -36.29
C GLU A 106 19.96 -22.58 -37.61
N ASP A 107 19.50 -21.60 -38.44
CA ASP A 107 18.69 -21.90 -39.62
C ASP A 107 18.66 -20.77 -40.64
N LYS A 108 19.71 -20.62 -41.47
CA LYS A 108 19.84 -19.50 -42.42
C LYS A 108 18.68 -19.37 -43.41
N ASN A 109 18.05 -20.50 -43.77
CA ASN A 109 16.97 -20.54 -44.74
C ASN A 109 15.60 -20.69 -44.10
N PHE A 110 15.45 -20.31 -42.85
CA PHE A 110 14.22 -20.49 -42.06
C PHE A 110 12.94 -20.04 -42.77
N TYR A 111 12.97 -18.90 -43.42
CA TYR A 111 11.79 -18.35 -44.11
C TYR A 111 11.41 -19.06 -45.42
N PHE A 112 12.30 -19.91 -46.00
CA PHE A 112 12.16 -20.47 -47.31
C PHE A 112 11.78 -21.98 -47.36
N HIS A 113 11.68 -22.62 -46.20
CA HIS A 113 11.33 -24.05 -46.14
C HIS A 113 10.11 -24.32 -45.24
N PRO A 114 9.34 -25.42 -45.49
CA PRO A 114 8.11 -25.75 -44.74
C PRO A 114 8.40 -26.55 -43.45
N GLY A 115 9.32 -26.07 -42.63
CA GLY A 115 9.67 -26.68 -41.33
C GLY A 115 10.84 -27.66 -41.38
N PHE A 116 11.31 -28.07 -42.56
CA PHE A 116 12.47 -28.92 -42.77
C PHE A 116 13.23 -28.53 -44.03
N ASN A 117 14.54 -28.68 -44.01
CA ASN A 117 15.41 -28.34 -45.14
C ASN A 117 16.05 -29.58 -45.71
N ILE A 118 15.52 -30.01 -46.86
CA ILE A 118 15.95 -31.24 -47.56
C ILE A 118 17.45 -31.19 -47.91
N ALA A 119 17.93 -30.05 -48.42
CA ALA A 119 19.34 -29.89 -48.77
C ALA A 119 20.26 -30.03 -47.54
N SER A 120 19.83 -29.51 -46.39
CA SER A 120 20.56 -29.65 -45.12
C SER A 120 20.57 -31.10 -44.61
N ILE A 121 19.47 -31.84 -44.82
CA ILE A 121 19.39 -33.25 -44.46
C ILE A 121 20.39 -34.07 -45.30
N PHE A 122 20.39 -33.88 -46.61
CA PHE A 122 21.35 -34.57 -47.51
C PHE A 122 22.81 -34.22 -47.17
N ARG A 123 23.10 -32.93 -46.95
CA ARG A 123 24.44 -32.50 -46.57
C ARG A 123 24.91 -33.14 -45.26
N ALA A 124 24.05 -33.11 -44.22
CA ALA A 124 24.38 -33.65 -42.90
C ALA A 124 24.56 -35.18 -42.97
N THR A 125 23.73 -35.89 -43.74
CA THR A 125 23.84 -37.33 -43.92
C THR A 125 25.17 -37.68 -44.63
N LYS A 126 25.55 -36.96 -45.70
CA LYS A 126 26.83 -37.15 -46.40
C LYS A 126 28.02 -36.92 -45.47
N GLN A 127 28.02 -35.83 -44.69
CA GLN A 127 29.10 -35.50 -43.75
C GLN A 127 29.22 -36.53 -42.62
N ASN A 128 28.11 -37.01 -42.08
CA ASN A 128 28.13 -37.98 -40.99
C ASN A 128 28.60 -39.36 -41.43
N ILE A 129 28.24 -39.77 -42.68
CA ILE A 129 28.75 -41.00 -43.28
C ILE A 129 30.24 -40.88 -43.54
N GLN A 130 30.72 -39.80 -44.14
CA GLN A 130 32.14 -39.59 -44.44
C GLN A 130 33.03 -39.57 -43.17
N GLN A 131 32.54 -39.16 -42.05
CA GLN A 131 33.32 -39.05 -40.82
C GLN A 131 33.05 -40.16 -39.81
N ASN A 132 32.20 -41.16 -40.13
CA ASN A 132 31.78 -42.24 -39.24
C ASN A 132 31.31 -41.78 -37.84
N LYS A 133 30.89 -40.54 -37.72
CA LYS A 133 30.35 -39.94 -36.46
C LYS A 133 29.39 -38.79 -36.76
N ILE A 134 28.52 -38.48 -35.83
CA ILE A 134 27.56 -37.39 -35.98
C ILE A 134 28.27 -36.04 -35.80
N VAL A 135 28.65 -35.40 -36.91
CA VAL A 135 29.38 -34.12 -36.94
C VAL A 135 28.47 -32.97 -37.34
N SER A 136 27.43 -33.22 -38.11
CA SER A 136 26.51 -32.20 -38.60
C SER A 136 25.06 -32.54 -38.30
N GLY A 137 24.29 -31.56 -37.84
CA GLY A 137 22.85 -31.65 -37.63
C GLY A 137 22.06 -30.91 -38.71
N ALA A 138 20.91 -31.45 -39.10
CA ALA A 138 19.98 -30.88 -40.09
C ALA A 138 18.68 -30.36 -39.42
N SER A 139 18.70 -30.10 -38.14
CA SER A 139 17.50 -29.65 -37.42
C SER A 139 17.24 -28.17 -37.66
N THR A 140 16.07 -27.84 -38.15
CA THR A 140 15.59 -26.45 -38.34
C THR A 140 15.10 -25.84 -37.04
N ILE A 141 14.89 -24.52 -37.00
CA ILE A 141 14.25 -23.81 -35.87
C ILE A 141 12.89 -24.44 -35.55
N THR A 142 12.06 -24.75 -36.58
CA THR A 142 10.74 -25.35 -36.34
C THR A 142 10.84 -26.77 -35.74
N MET A 143 11.81 -27.56 -36.15
CA MET A 143 12.06 -28.88 -35.52
C MET A 143 12.55 -28.78 -34.08
N GLN A 144 13.37 -27.77 -33.77
CA GLN A 144 13.79 -27.49 -32.40
C GLN A 144 12.62 -27.04 -31.53
N LEU A 145 11.77 -26.14 -32.05
CA LEU A 145 10.54 -25.73 -31.38
C LEU A 145 9.59 -26.92 -31.13
N ALA A 146 9.41 -27.81 -32.14
CA ALA A 146 8.61 -29.04 -32.01
C ALA A 146 9.11 -29.94 -30.86
N ARG A 147 10.43 -30.01 -30.67
CA ARG A 147 11.06 -30.72 -29.55
C ARG A 147 10.81 -30.08 -28.21
N ILE A 148 10.79 -28.72 -28.13
CA ILE A 148 10.50 -27.99 -26.95
C ILE A 148 9.02 -28.15 -26.56
N ILE A 149 8.11 -28.10 -27.54
CA ILE A 149 6.65 -28.26 -27.34
C ILE A 149 6.30 -29.69 -26.87
N THR A 150 6.93 -30.73 -27.49
CA THR A 150 6.72 -32.11 -27.10
C THR A 150 8.04 -32.71 -26.59
N PRO A 151 8.38 -32.46 -25.30
CA PRO A 151 9.64 -32.91 -24.73
C PRO A 151 9.71 -34.47 -24.75
N ARG A 152 10.89 -34.97 -24.98
CA ARG A 152 11.15 -36.42 -24.89
C ARG A 152 11.17 -36.86 -23.44
N GLN A 153 10.71 -38.09 -23.17
CA GLN A 153 10.98 -38.68 -21.86
C GLN A 153 12.50 -38.87 -21.70
N SER A 154 13.04 -38.50 -20.54
CA SER A 154 14.47 -38.33 -20.26
C SER A 154 15.38 -39.57 -20.56
N LYS A 155 14.80 -40.77 -20.71
CA LYS A 155 15.52 -42.03 -20.96
C LYS A 155 15.46 -42.54 -22.40
N THR A 156 14.77 -41.83 -23.33
CA THR A 156 14.65 -42.32 -24.73
C THR A 156 15.88 -41.94 -25.55
N LYS A 157 16.57 -42.96 -26.08
CA LYS A 157 17.66 -42.77 -27.09
C LYS A 157 17.14 -42.07 -28.34
N ILE A 158 18.00 -41.28 -28.97
CA ILE A 158 17.69 -40.60 -30.23
C ILE A 158 17.64 -41.69 -31.32
N THR A 159 16.45 -42.00 -31.82
CA THR A 159 16.21 -42.93 -32.89
C THR A 159 15.73 -42.19 -34.13
N ILE A 160 15.78 -42.89 -35.29
CA ILE A 160 15.20 -42.37 -36.56
C ILE A 160 13.70 -42.07 -36.36
N PHE A 161 12.99 -42.87 -35.58
CA PHE A 161 11.57 -42.71 -35.31
C PHE A 161 11.28 -41.42 -34.50
N THR A 162 12.11 -41.12 -33.50
CA THR A 162 11.97 -39.86 -32.76
C THR A 162 12.23 -38.64 -33.64
N LYS A 163 13.16 -38.74 -34.59
CA LYS A 163 13.43 -37.66 -35.57
C LYS A 163 12.30 -37.51 -36.59
N ALA A 164 11.68 -38.59 -37.02
CA ALA A 164 10.50 -38.55 -37.89
C ALA A 164 9.31 -37.87 -37.17
N LYS A 165 9.10 -38.17 -35.90
CA LYS A 165 8.06 -37.50 -35.08
C LYS A 165 8.33 -35.99 -34.93
N GLU A 166 9.57 -35.57 -34.71
CA GLU A 166 9.94 -34.14 -34.67
C GLU A 166 9.64 -33.47 -36.02
N LEU A 167 9.95 -34.10 -37.12
CA LEU A 167 9.67 -33.60 -38.47
C LEU A 167 8.15 -33.43 -38.71
N LEU A 168 7.36 -34.46 -38.40
CA LEU A 168 5.91 -34.40 -38.55
C LEU A 168 5.30 -33.28 -37.68
N ASN A 169 5.77 -33.13 -36.44
CA ASN A 169 5.33 -32.05 -35.58
C ASN A 169 5.77 -30.68 -36.12
N ALA A 170 6.96 -30.56 -36.72
CA ALA A 170 7.40 -29.32 -37.35
C ALA A 170 6.47 -28.93 -38.51
N ILE A 171 6.09 -29.87 -39.38
CA ILE A 171 5.13 -29.61 -40.45
C ILE A 171 3.76 -29.16 -39.88
N ARG A 172 3.28 -29.82 -38.80
CA ARG A 172 2.02 -29.44 -38.15
C ARG A 172 2.08 -28.04 -37.56
N ILE A 173 3.21 -27.60 -37.01
CA ILE A 173 3.41 -26.24 -36.52
C ILE A 173 3.35 -25.24 -37.69
N GLU A 174 4.07 -25.49 -38.77
CA GLU A 174 4.12 -24.65 -39.98
C GLU A 174 2.73 -24.47 -40.66
N THR A 175 1.88 -25.50 -40.60
CA THR A 175 0.52 -25.37 -41.14
C THR A 175 -0.40 -24.49 -40.28
N ARG A 176 -0.02 -24.19 -39.03
CA ARG A 176 -0.87 -23.50 -38.05
C ARG A 176 -0.37 -22.14 -37.70
N LEU A 177 0.94 -21.91 -37.68
CA LEU A 177 1.57 -20.66 -37.23
C LEU A 177 2.36 -20.05 -38.40
N SER A 178 2.42 -18.72 -38.43
CA SER A 178 3.29 -17.97 -39.34
C SER A 178 4.76 -18.13 -38.94
N LYS A 179 5.66 -17.94 -39.88
CA LYS A 179 7.12 -17.97 -39.65
C LYS A 179 7.52 -17.00 -38.51
N ASN A 180 6.99 -15.79 -38.52
CA ASN A 180 7.27 -14.83 -37.47
C ASN A 180 6.82 -15.34 -36.10
N LYS A 181 5.65 -15.98 -36.00
CA LYS A 181 5.17 -16.55 -34.74
C LYS A 181 6.00 -17.72 -34.26
N ILE A 182 6.47 -18.57 -35.21
CA ILE A 182 7.38 -19.69 -34.92
C ILE A 182 8.71 -19.18 -34.36
N LEU A 183 9.31 -18.15 -34.99
CA LEU A 183 10.55 -17.53 -34.51
C LEU A 183 10.35 -16.89 -33.15
N GLU A 184 9.25 -16.15 -32.94
CA GLU A 184 8.88 -15.54 -31.64
C GLU A 184 8.80 -16.62 -30.56
N LEU A 185 8.04 -17.66 -30.76
CA LEU A 185 7.89 -18.76 -29.79
C LEU A 185 9.22 -19.47 -29.52
N TYR A 186 10.03 -19.70 -30.56
CA TYR A 186 11.35 -20.29 -30.43
C TYR A 186 12.26 -19.47 -29.51
N LEU A 187 12.42 -18.16 -29.78
CA LEU A 187 13.29 -17.28 -29.04
C LEU A 187 12.84 -17.14 -27.57
N ASN A 188 11.53 -17.19 -27.30
CA ASN A 188 10.96 -17.15 -25.95
C ASN A 188 11.00 -18.51 -25.20
N SER A 189 11.50 -19.58 -25.85
CA SER A 189 11.43 -20.94 -25.29
C SER A 189 12.78 -21.63 -25.19
N LEU A 190 13.83 -20.93 -25.61
CA LEU A 190 15.18 -21.51 -25.58
C LEU A 190 15.63 -21.76 -24.14
N PRO A 191 16.14 -22.95 -23.81
CA PRO A 191 16.69 -23.23 -22.50
C PRO A 191 18.12 -22.66 -22.39
N PHE A 192 18.37 -21.85 -21.37
CA PHE A 192 19.69 -21.28 -21.07
C PHE A 192 20.38 -21.93 -19.86
N GLY A 193 19.73 -22.90 -19.22
CA GLY A 193 20.19 -23.49 -17.95
C GLY A 193 19.74 -22.68 -16.76
N ASN A 194 20.02 -23.15 -15.54
CA ASN A 194 19.76 -22.45 -14.28
C ASN A 194 18.32 -21.87 -14.16
N GLN A 195 17.32 -22.64 -14.60
CA GLN A 195 15.90 -22.20 -14.59
C GLN A 195 15.63 -20.94 -15.43
N ILE A 196 16.42 -20.69 -16.47
CA ILE A 196 16.27 -19.57 -17.39
C ILE A 196 15.74 -20.10 -18.72
N GLU A 197 14.59 -19.59 -19.16
CA GLU A 197 13.95 -19.89 -20.42
C GLU A 197 13.65 -18.61 -21.21
N GLY A 198 14.03 -18.59 -22.49
CA GLY A 198 13.85 -17.45 -23.38
C GLY A 198 14.96 -16.39 -23.31
N ILE A 199 15.13 -15.70 -24.44
CA ILE A 199 16.22 -14.73 -24.62
C ILE A 199 16.08 -13.51 -23.69
N GLY A 200 14.85 -13.09 -23.36
CA GLY A 200 14.61 -11.97 -22.46
C GLY A 200 15.11 -12.28 -21.04
N SER A 201 14.69 -13.43 -20.50
CA SER A 201 15.17 -13.90 -19.21
C SER A 201 16.68 -14.11 -19.19
N ALA A 202 17.27 -14.61 -20.31
CA ALA A 202 18.70 -14.79 -20.41
C ALA A 202 19.48 -13.47 -20.42
N ALA A 203 19.03 -12.47 -21.19
CA ALA A 203 19.63 -11.15 -21.23
C ALA A 203 19.67 -10.50 -19.85
N ARG A 204 18.59 -10.65 -19.11
CA ARG A 204 18.45 -10.13 -17.77
C ARG A 204 19.33 -10.86 -16.76
N ASN A 205 19.22 -12.17 -16.71
CA ASN A 205 19.94 -12.96 -15.70
C ASN A 205 21.45 -12.97 -15.93
N PHE A 206 21.92 -12.89 -17.20
CA PHE A 206 23.33 -12.91 -17.49
C PHE A 206 23.98 -11.52 -17.50
N TYR A 207 23.24 -10.48 -17.93
CA TYR A 207 23.84 -9.16 -18.17
C TYR A 207 23.13 -8.03 -17.43
N ASN A 208 22.04 -8.30 -16.72
CA ASN A 208 21.17 -7.28 -16.09
C ASN A 208 20.74 -6.18 -17.08
N LYS A 209 20.40 -6.58 -18.32
CA LYS A 209 20.07 -5.67 -19.42
C LYS A 209 18.72 -6.03 -20.06
N ASN A 210 18.06 -5.03 -20.62
CA ASN A 210 17.00 -5.23 -21.59
C ASN A 210 17.58 -5.69 -22.94
N LEU A 211 16.76 -6.32 -23.78
CA LEU A 211 17.22 -6.82 -25.08
C LEU A 211 17.84 -5.74 -25.97
N ASN A 212 17.34 -4.50 -25.93
CA ASN A 212 17.84 -3.37 -26.72
C ASN A 212 19.15 -2.77 -26.19
N GLU A 213 19.59 -3.16 -24.99
CA GLU A 213 20.82 -2.67 -24.35
C GLU A 213 22.00 -3.64 -24.55
N LEU A 214 21.72 -4.78 -25.17
CA LEU A 214 22.74 -5.80 -25.41
C LEU A 214 23.77 -5.34 -26.46
N THR A 215 25.04 -5.57 -26.19
CA THR A 215 26.10 -5.42 -27.19
C THR A 215 26.05 -6.57 -28.19
N LEU A 216 26.64 -6.38 -29.37
CA LEU A 216 26.68 -7.42 -30.38
C LEU A 216 27.37 -8.71 -29.86
N SER A 217 28.45 -8.57 -29.08
CA SER A 217 29.11 -9.71 -28.40
C SER A 217 28.18 -10.45 -27.46
N GLN A 218 27.35 -9.74 -26.69
CA GLN A 218 26.35 -10.36 -25.79
C GLN A 218 25.24 -11.05 -26.57
N MET A 219 24.78 -10.45 -27.69
CA MET A 219 23.79 -11.08 -28.58
C MET A 219 24.32 -12.38 -29.18
N ILE A 220 25.57 -12.42 -29.64
CA ILE A 220 26.23 -13.63 -30.15
C ILE A 220 26.34 -14.68 -29.05
N MET A 221 26.73 -14.28 -27.81
CA MET A 221 26.82 -15.20 -26.68
C MET A 221 25.46 -15.85 -26.39
N LEU A 222 24.37 -15.10 -26.39
CA LEU A 222 23.02 -15.65 -26.20
C LEU A 222 22.66 -16.67 -27.27
N SER A 223 23.18 -16.57 -28.52
CA SER A 223 22.92 -17.53 -29.56
C SER A 223 23.76 -18.81 -29.43
N VAL A 224 24.85 -18.77 -28.69
CA VAL A 224 25.76 -19.93 -28.49
C VAL A 224 25.23 -20.87 -27.40
N ILE A 225 24.74 -20.32 -26.30
CA ILE A 225 24.43 -21.07 -25.08
C ILE A 225 23.33 -22.14 -25.25
N PRO A 226 22.17 -21.90 -25.94
CA PRO A 226 21.03 -22.82 -25.95
C PRO A 226 21.33 -24.17 -26.60
N ARG A 227 22.32 -24.21 -27.46
CA ARG A 227 22.72 -25.47 -28.15
C ARG A 227 23.17 -26.59 -27.20
N ARG A 228 23.94 -26.21 -26.17
CA ARG A 228 24.41 -27.08 -25.08
C ARG A 228 24.71 -26.21 -23.82
N PRO A 229 23.71 -25.85 -23.03
CA PRO A 229 23.87 -24.84 -21.97
C PRO A 229 25.02 -25.13 -21.00
N SER A 230 25.19 -26.38 -20.56
CA SER A 230 26.31 -26.74 -19.66
C SER A 230 27.67 -26.69 -20.32
N PHE A 231 27.77 -27.02 -21.64
CA PHE A 231 29.02 -27.06 -22.39
C PHE A 231 29.47 -25.67 -22.85
N TYR A 232 28.53 -24.81 -23.25
CA TYR A 232 28.77 -23.45 -23.70
C TYR A 232 28.48 -22.40 -22.62
N SER A 233 28.40 -22.82 -21.36
CA SER A 233 28.25 -21.90 -20.25
C SER A 233 29.43 -20.94 -20.18
N PRO A 234 29.24 -19.63 -20.30
CA PRO A 234 30.35 -18.67 -20.20
C PRO A 234 30.96 -18.62 -18.79
N LEU A 235 30.25 -19.13 -17.78
CA LEU A 235 30.77 -19.26 -16.40
C LEU A 235 31.72 -20.44 -16.28
N ASN A 236 31.33 -21.59 -16.82
CA ASN A 236 32.04 -22.87 -16.59
C ASN A 236 33.06 -23.16 -17.68
N ASN A 237 32.75 -22.79 -18.94
CA ASN A 237 33.55 -23.15 -20.13
C ASN A 237 33.71 -21.94 -21.08
N PRO A 238 34.37 -20.86 -20.67
CA PRO A 238 34.47 -19.63 -21.48
C PRO A 238 35.17 -19.84 -22.81
N GLN A 239 36.14 -20.76 -22.88
CA GLN A 239 36.83 -21.08 -24.15
C GLN A 239 35.90 -21.69 -25.20
N ASN A 240 35.10 -22.71 -24.82
CA ASN A 240 34.17 -23.36 -25.74
C ASN A 240 33.13 -22.36 -26.29
N SER A 241 32.65 -21.44 -25.44
CA SER A 241 31.72 -20.41 -25.85
C SER A 241 32.36 -19.39 -26.80
N TYR A 242 33.62 -19.01 -26.58
CA TYR A 242 34.37 -18.11 -27.45
C TYR A 242 34.59 -18.73 -28.84
N ASP A 243 35.10 -19.97 -28.93
CA ASP A 243 35.36 -20.65 -30.21
C ASP A 243 34.10 -20.73 -31.08
N ARG A 244 32.96 -21.06 -30.48
CA ARG A 244 31.67 -21.08 -31.19
C ARG A 244 31.18 -19.67 -31.56
N ALA A 245 31.40 -18.67 -30.70
CA ALA A 245 31.05 -17.29 -31.00
C ALA A 245 31.84 -16.75 -32.19
N MET A 246 33.12 -17.09 -32.29
CA MET A 246 33.96 -16.73 -33.46
C MET A 246 33.44 -17.31 -34.77
N GLU A 247 32.96 -18.55 -34.77
CA GLU A 247 32.33 -19.16 -35.97
C GLU A 247 31.07 -18.36 -36.39
N ILE A 248 30.24 -17.93 -35.46
CA ILE A 248 29.04 -17.12 -35.73
C ILE A 248 29.43 -15.71 -36.15
N GLY A 249 30.37 -15.08 -35.43
CA GLY A 249 30.89 -13.76 -35.72
C GLY A 249 31.47 -13.63 -37.12
N SER A 250 32.25 -14.61 -37.57
CA SER A 250 32.82 -14.63 -38.94
C SER A 250 31.74 -14.62 -40.02
N GLN A 251 30.57 -15.19 -39.76
CA GLN A 251 29.45 -15.24 -40.73
C GLN A 251 28.69 -13.92 -40.84
N ILE A 252 28.90 -13.02 -39.88
CA ILE A 252 28.31 -11.66 -39.85
C ILE A 252 29.38 -10.57 -40.00
N ASN A 253 30.62 -10.94 -40.42
CA ASN A 253 31.78 -10.05 -40.54
C ASN A 253 32.13 -9.32 -39.23
N PHE A 254 31.94 -9.96 -38.10
CA PHE A 254 32.24 -9.41 -36.77
C PHE A 254 33.38 -10.19 -36.15
N HIS A 255 34.54 -9.50 -35.98
CA HIS A 255 35.73 -10.07 -35.35
C HIS A 255 35.84 -9.58 -33.90
N ILE A 256 35.93 -10.56 -32.99
CA ILE A 256 36.02 -10.29 -31.55
C ILE A 256 37.38 -10.71 -31.04
N LYS A 257 38.09 -9.82 -30.37
CA LYS A 257 39.32 -10.19 -29.65
C LYS A 257 38.93 -10.94 -28.36
N LYS A 258 39.69 -11.99 -28.03
CA LYS A 258 39.39 -12.87 -26.90
C LYS A 258 39.22 -12.11 -25.56
N ASN A 259 40.14 -11.14 -25.29
CA ASN A 259 40.08 -10.36 -24.05
C ASN A 259 38.86 -9.43 -24.01
N GLU A 260 38.51 -8.82 -25.14
CA GLU A 260 37.27 -8.02 -25.28
C GLU A 260 36.02 -8.89 -25.12
N TRP A 261 36.06 -10.11 -25.67
CA TRP A 261 34.98 -11.07 -25.49
C TRP A 261 34.73 -11.38 -24.03
N ILE A 262 35.76 -11.79 -23.29
CA ILE A 262 35.67 -12.17 -21.88
C ILE A 262 35.13 -10.97 -21.05
N SER A 263 35.61 -9.76 -21.31
CA SER A 263 35.14 -8.57 -20.58
C SER A 263 33.73 -8.17 -20.96
N SER A 264 33.35 -8.23 -22.26
CA SER A 264 32.03 -7.82 -22.75
C SER A 264 30.92 -8.83 -22.42
N THR A 265 31.27 -10.09 -22.19
CA THR A 265 30.34 -11.17 -21.88
C THR A 265 30.36 -11.60 -20.42
N LYS A 266 31.06 -10.84 -19.55
CA LYS A 266 31.06 -11.09 -18.11
C LYS A 266 29.64 -11.07 -17.58
N ILE A 267 29.28 -12.12 -16.87
CA ILE A 267 27.95 -12.25 -16.26
C ILE A 267 27.86 -11.31 -15.06
N THR A 268 26.79 -10.54 -15.03
CA THR A 268 26.43 -9.68 -13.92
C THR A 268 25.17 -10.23 -13.28
N GLU A 269 25.26 -10.73 -12.05
CA GLU A 269 24.06 -11.20 -11.35
C GLU A 269 23.05 -10.07 -11.20
N THR A 270 21.81 -10.36 -11.56
CA THR A 270 20.69 -9.45 -11.37
C THR A 270 20.26 -9.47 -9.91
N LYS A 271 20.58 -8.41 -9.18
CA LYS A 271 20.03 -8.16 -7.85
C LYS A 271 18.78 -7.29 -7.98
N PHE A 272 17.60 -7.89 -7.96
CA PHE A 272 16.38 -7.12 -7.74
C PHE A 272 16.37 -6.60 -6.30
N LEU A 273 15.97 -5.34 -6.11
CA LEU A 273 15.87 -4.76 -4.77
C LEU A 273 14.79 -5.50 -3.99
N GLN A 274 15.20 -6.27 -3.01
CA GLN A 274 14.31 -7.13 -2.22
C GLN A 274 13.30 -6.31 -1.41
N THR A 275 13.61 -5.08 -1.06
CA THR A 275 12.71 -4.15 -0.37
C THR A 275 11.37 -3.97 -1.07
N ARG A 276 11.32 -4.14 -2.40
CA ARG A 276 10.08 -4.02 -3.19
C ARG A 276 9.24 -5.29 -3.21
N MET A 277 9.76 -6.39 -2.65
CA MET A 277 9.04 -7.67 -2.60
C MET A 277 7.73 -7.57 -1.83
N HIS A 278 7.64 -6.74 -0.78
CA HIS A 278 6.42 -6.52 -0.04
C HIS A 278 5.29 -6.05 -0.95
N PHE A 279 5.53 -5.00 -1.73
CA PHE A 279 4.52 -4.45 -2.64
C PHE A 279 4.14 -5.44 -3.75
N ILE A 280 5.13 -6.12 -4.35
CA ILE A 280 4.87 -7.12 -5.39
C ILE A 280 4.05 -8.29 -4.83
N ASN A 281 4.37 -8.78 -3.64
CA ASN A 281 3.62 -9.85 -2.97
C ASN A 281 2.18 -9.42 -2.66
N TRP A 282 1.97 -8.18 -2.22
CA TRP A 282 0.63 -7.64 -2.02
C TRP A 282 -0.16 -7.59 -3.33
N ILE A 283 0.45 -7.11 -4.44
CA ILE A 283 -0.19 -7.11 -5.76
C ILE A 283 -0.58 -8.53 -6.18
N CYS A 284 0.32 -9.50 -6.02
CA CYS A 284 0.04 -10.90 -6.36
C CYS A 284 -1.17 -11.45 -5.58
N LYS A 285 -1.25 -11.15 -4.27
CA LYS A 285 -2.41 -11.50 -3.43
C LYS A 285 -3.70 -10.85 -3.90
N GLU A 286 -3.66 -9.56 -4.30
CA GLU A 286 -4.83 -8.87 -4.81
C GLU A 286 -5.39 -9.47 -6.10
N TYR A 287 -4.52 -9.88 -7.05
CA TYR A 287 -4.95 -10.62 -8.23
C TYR A 287 -5.54 -11.98 -7.88
N GLN A 288 -4.91 -12.69 -6.93
CA GLN A 288 -5.38 -13.99 -6.46
C GLN A 288 -6.74 -13.90 -5.76
N ASN A 289 -6.93 -12.92 -4.87
CA ASN A 289 -8.20 -12.67 -4.16
C ASN A 289 -9.37 -12.37 -5.12
N LYS A 290 -9.05 -11.74 -6.26
CA LYS A 290 -10.02 -11.42 -7.33
C LYS A 290 -10.18 -12.56 -8.35
N ASN A 291 -9.54 -13.70 -8.16
CA ASN A 291 -9.48 -14.81 -9.12
C ASN A 291 -9.04 -14.36 -10.54
N GLN A 292 -8.10 -13.41 -10.61
CA GLN A 292 -7.58 -12.86 -11.85
C GLN A 292 -6.17 -13.37 -12.15
N ILE A 293 -5.89 -13.63 -13.42
CA ILE A 293 -4.54 -13.96 -13.87
C ILE A 293 -3.71 -12.68 -13.93
N ILE A 294 -2.50 -12.74 -13.36
CA ILE A 294 -1.57 -11.60 -13.40
C ILE A 294 -1.09 -11.45 -14.85
N PRO A 295 -1.20 -10.27 -15.48
CA PRO A 295 -0.70 -10.04 -16.83
C PRO A 295 0.82 -10.22 -16.94
N ASN A 296 1.34 -10.59 -18.11
CA ASN A 296 2.78 -10.72 -18.34
C ASN A 296 3.56 -9.40 -18.15
N LYS A 297 2.85 -8.26 -18.21
CA LYS A 297 3.39 -6.92 -17.98
C LYS A 297 2.44 -6.13 -17.11
N VAL A 298 2.95 -5.58 -16.01
CA VAL A 298 2.21 -4.71 -15.09
C VAL A 298 2.96 -3.39 -14.97
N ASN A 299 2.31 -2.30 -15.41
CA ASN A 299 2.83 -0.94 -15.27
C ASN A 299 2.25 -0.34 -13.99
N LEU A 300 3.11 -0.08 -13.03
CA LEU A 300 2.78 0.53 -11.75
C LEU A 300 2.94 2.05 -11.83
N LYS A 301 2.43 2.75 -10.82
CA LYS A 301 2.61 4.20 -10.65
C LYS A 301 3.66 4.54 -9.60
N ILE A 302 4.45 3.57 -9.19
CA ILE A 302 5.55 3.75 -8.25
C ILE A 302 6.57 4.73 -8.81
N ASP A 303 6.88 5.73 -8.00
CA ASP A 303 8.02 6.64 -8.17
C ASP A 303 9.23 6.00 -7.50
N LEU A 304 10.17 5.54 -8.31
CA LEU A 304 11.32 4.80 -7.82
C LEU A 304 12.31 5.67 -7.04
N PRO A 305 12.68 6.87 -7.51
CA PRO A 305 13.49 7.83 -6.77
C PRO A 305 12.89 8.18 -5.40
N LEU A 306 11.60 8.48 -5.33
CA LEU A 306 10.91 8.74 -4.07
C LEU A 306 10.96 7.52 -3.14
N THR A 307 10.72 6.32 -3.66
CA THR A 307 10.76 5.10 -2.85
C THR A 307 12.14 4.87 -2.24
N GLN A 308 13.22 5.11 -3.01
CA GLN A 308 14.59 5.01 -2.53
C GLN A 308 14.91 6.07 -1.48
N LEU A 309 14.40 7.29 -1.65
CA LEU A 309 14.55 8.36 -0.67
C LEU A 309 13.89 7.97 0.66
N ILE A 310 12.69 7.42 0.62
CA ILE A 310 11.96 6.98 1.82
C ILE A 310 12.68 5.81 2.50
N GLU A 311 13.17 4.83 1.75
CA GLU A 311 13.97 3.71 2.29
C GLU A 311 15.19 4.23 3.06
N LYS A 312 15.92 5.15 2.45
CA LYS A 312 17.11 5.76 3.05
C LYS A 312 16.76 6.60 4.28
N GLU A 313 15.71 7.40 4.21
CA GLU A 313 15.26 8.23 5.33
C GLU A 313 14.86 7.34 6.53
N LEU A 314 14.07 6.29 6.31
CA LEU A 314 13.72 5.34 7.35
C LEU A 314 14.95 4.71 8.01
N GLN A 315 15.91 4.24 7.23
CA GLN A 315 17.14 3.65 7.75
C GLN A 315 17.94 4.64 8.58
N GLN A 316 18.15 5.85 8.06
CA GLN A 316 18.89 6.90 8.77
C GLN A 316 18.23 7.31 10.09
N GLN A 317 16.91 7.45 10.10
CA GLN A 317 16.19 7.83 11.32
C GLN A 317 16.23 6.70 12.36
N LEU A 318 16.15 5.45 11.95
CA LEU A 318 16.28 4.31 12.87
C LEU A 318 17.69 4.19 13.47
N GLU A 319 18.73 4.49 12.69
CA GLU A 319 20.11 4.54 13.18
C GLU A 319 20.32 5.68 14.19
N ILE A 320 19.85 6.90 13.86
CA ILE A 320 19.97 8.10 14.72
C ILE A 320 19.26 7.87 16.07
N PHE A 321 18.13 7.21 16.04
CA PHE A 321 17.28 6.98 17.23
C PHE A 321 17.33 5.53 17.74
N SER A 322 18.44 4.83 17.54
CA SER A 322 18.64 3.45 18.01
C SER A 322 18.37 3.28 19.52
N ASP A 323 18.69 4.31 20.34
CA ASP A 323 18.39 4.32 21.78
C ASP A 323 16.88 4.33 22.09
N SER A 324 16.03 4.60 21.11
CA SER A 324 14.57 4.62 21.29
C SER A 324 13.91 3.25 21.11
N ARG A 325 14.69 2.19 20.90
CA ARG A 325 14.22 0.81 20.66
C ARG A 325 13.21 0.73 19.50
N ILE A 326 13.43 1.44 18.41
CA ILE A 326 12.64 1.34 17.20
C ILE A 326 13.42 0.48 16.22
N GLN A 327 12.86 -0.67 15.82
CA GLN A 327 13.54 -1.62 14.94
C GLN A 327 12.96 -1.66 13.53
N ASN A 328 11.71 -1.26 13.36
CA ASN A 328 10.99 -1.38 12.10
C ASN A 328 10.31 -0.07 11.72
N GLY A 329 10.20 0.15 10.41
CA GLY A 329 9.48 1.28 9.87
C GLY A 329 8.88 0.96 8.52
N ALA A 330 7.67 1.47 8.26
CA ALA A 330 6.97 1.36 7.00
C ALA A 330 6.42 2.73 6.57
N ALA A 331 6.31 2.92 5.26
CA ALA A 331 5.73 4.13 4.69
C ALA A 331 4.92 3.83 3.43
N LEU A 332 3.84 4.58 3.25
CA LEU A 332 2.95 4.50 2.11
C LEU A 332 2.60 5.90 1.61
N VAL A 333 2.64 6.08 0.29
CA VAL A 333 2.23 7.32 -0.38
C VAL A 333 1.17 7.02 -1.42
N ILE A 334 0.04 7.73 -1.34
CA ILE A 334 -1.08 7.61 -2.28
C ILE A 334 -1.33 8.96 -2.94
N GLU A 335 -1.57 8.96 -4.26
CA GLU A 335 -2.09 10.11 -5.00
C GLU A 335 -3.60 10.21 -4.77
N ASN A 336 -4.06 11.30 -4.15
CA ASN A 336 -5.44 11.45 -3.69
C ASN A 336 -6.47 11.37 -4.82
N LYS A 337 -6.21 12.07 -5.94
CA LYS A 337 -7.14 12.17 -7.07
C LYS A 337 -7.44 10.81 -7.72
N THR A 338 -6.47 9.92 -7.78
CA THR A 338 -6.55 8.68 -8.56
C THR A 338 -6.66 7.43 -7.70
N GLY A 339 -6.13 7.45 -6.46
CA GLY A 339 -5.92 6.27 -5.63
C GLY A 339 -4.68 5.45 -6.03
N ASN A 340 -3.80 5.97 -6.88
CA ASN A 340 -2.56 5.32 -7.25
C ASN A 340 -1.60 5.25 -6.05
N ILE A 341 -0.96 4.11 -5.87
CA ILE A 341 0.17 3.98 -4.96
C ILE A 341 1.41 4.57 -5.64
N ILE A 342 2.01 5.60 -5.03
CA ILE A 342 3.20 6.29 -5.53
C ILE A 342 4.48 5.74 -4.89
N SER A 343 4.40 5.32 -3.63
CA SER A 343 5.50 4.63 -2.95
C SER A 343 4.97 3.67 -1.91
N TRP A 344 5.65 2.52 -1.78
CA TRP A 344 5.37 1.49 -0.78
C TRP A 344 6.69 0.97 -0.22
N VAL A 345 6.96 1.26 1.03
CA VAL A 345 8.08 0.72 1.79
C VAL A 345 7.52 -0.10 2.95
N GLY A 346 7.54 -1.42 2.81
CA GLY A 346 6.92 -2.33 3.78
C GLY A 346 7.76 -2.55 5.04
N ASN A 347 9.07 -2.39 4.93
CA ASN A 347 10.00 -2.46 6.07
C ASN A 347 11.26 -1.66 5.75
N SER A 348 11.86 -1.05 6.75
CA SER A 348 13.12 -0.30 6.62
C SER A 348 14.33 -1.18 6.30
N ASN A 349 14.31 -2.46 6.69
CA ASN A 349 15.38 -3.41 6.42
C ASN A 349 14.82 -4.80 6.08
N PHE A 350 14.70 -5.09 4.77
CA PHE A 350 14.20 -6.37 4.28
C PHE A 350 15.12 -7.54 4.65
N GLU A 351 16.43 -7.33 4.78
CA GLU A 351 17.41 -8.37 5.07
C GLU A 351 17.49 -8.74 6.56
N ASN A 352 16.73 -8.04 7.43
CA ASN A 352 16.65 -8.41 8.83
C ASN A 352 16.02 -9.82 8.98
N PRO A 353 16.74 -10.82 9.49
CA PRO A 353 16.26 -12.21 9.53
C PRO A 353 15.03 -12.41 10.42
N ASN A 354 14.82 -11.53 11.40
CA ASN A 354 13.74 -11.66 12.38
C ASN A 354 12.43 -10.98 11.95
N SER A 355 12.52 -9.91 11.17
CA SER A 355 11.35 -9.07 10.87
C SER A 355 11.31 -8.50 9.45
N GLY A 356 12.40 -8.60 8.68
CA GLY A 356 12.51 -7.95 7.37
C GLY A 356 11.47 -8.37 6.36
N HIS A 357 10.98 -9.60 6.42
CA HIS A 357 9.95 -10.13 5.52
C HIS A 357 8.51 -9.74 5.90
N VAL A 358 8.31 -9.13 7.07
CA VAL A 358 7.00 -8.64 7.49
C VAL A 358 6.74 -7.28 6.86
N ASP A 359 5.62 -7.16 6.17
CA ASP A 359 5.18 -5.92 5.52
C ASP A 359 4.38 -5.06 6.50
N GLY A 360 4.99 -4.01 7.04
CA GLY A 360 4.38 -3.08 7.98
C GLY A 360 3.25 -2.23 7.38
N VAL A 361 3.10 -2.19 6.05
CA VAL A 361 1.97 -1.48 5.43
C VAL A 361 0.67 -2.27 5.57
N ILE A 362 0.72 -3.60 5.57
CA ILE A 362 -0.45 -4.48 5.70
C ILE A 362 -0.53 -5.21 7.04
N SER A 363 0.51 -5.14 7.86
CA SER A 363 0.43 -5.59 9.25
C SER A 363 -0.54 -4.71 10.04
N LYS A 364 -1.16 -5.29 11.04
CA LYS A 364 -2.10 -4.58 11.90
C LYS A 364 -1.33 -3.88 13.02
N HIS A 365 -1.66 -2.61 13.23
CA HIS A 365 -1.05 -1.72 14.22
C HIS A 365 -2.14 -1.02 15.01
N GLN A 366 -1.89 -0.72 16.27
CA GLN A 366 -2.77 0.16 17.04
C GLN A 366 -2.64 1.59 16.49
N SER A 367 -3.75 2.12 15.98
CA SER A 367 -3.76 3.42 15.30
C SER A 367 -3.55 4.62 16.23
N GLY A 368 -3.78 4.44 17.51
CA GLY A 368 -3.78 5.56 18.45
C GLY A 368 -4.72 6.67 17.99
N SER A 369 -4.36 7.90 18.28
CA SER A 369 -5.16 9.08 17.93
C SER A 369 -5.29 9.36 16.42
N SER A 370 -4.73 8.56 15.52
CA SER A 370 -4.80 8.82 14.07
C SER A 370 -6.20 8.67 13.49
N THR A 371 -7.12 7.96 14.18
CA THR A 371 -8.52 7.80 13.77
C THR A 371 -9.46 8.91 14.28
N LYS A 372 -9.04 9.78 15.19
CA LYS A 372 -9.89 10.87 15.71
C LYS A 372 -10.55 11.74 14.64
N PRO A 373 -9.89 12.11 13.51
CA PRO A 373 -10.54 12.89 12.46
C PRO A 373 -11.86 12.30 11.97
N PHE A 374 -11.96 10.97 11.93
CA PHE A 374 -13.19 10.28 11.51
C PHE A 374 -14.29 10.39 12.56
N LEU A 375 -13.95 10.34 13.85
CA LEU A 375 -14.89 10.53 14.93
C LEU A 375 -15.51 11.95 14.91
N TYR A 376 -14.68 12.96 14.72
CA TYR A 376 -15.13 14.34 14.59
C TYR A 376 -15.91 14.58 13.28
N ALA A 377 -15.55 13.89 12.20
CA ALA A 377 -16.33 13.94 10.97
C ALA A 377 -17.73 13.34 11.16
N LEU A 378 -17.84 12.21 11.86
CA LEU A 378 -19.13 11.61 12.20
C LEU A 378 -19.97 12.59 13.04
N ALA A 379 -19.37 13.25 14.05
CA ALA A 379 -20.02 14.23 14.88
C ALA A 379 -20.63 15.38 14.06
N LEU A 380 -19.85 15.95 13.15
CA LEU A 380 -20.31 17.01 12.24
C LEU A 380 -21.45 16.51 11.32
N GLN A 381 -21.39 15.26 10.84
CA GLN A 381 -22.46 14.68 10.03
C GLN A 381 -23.75 14.42 10.80
N LYS A 382 -23.63 14.11 12.10
CA LYS A 382 -24.76 13.95 13.02
C LYS A 382 -25.32 15.29 13.52
N GLY A 383 -24.76 16.44 13.10
CA GLY A 383 -25.30 17.77 13.36
C GLY A 383 -24.65 18.50 14.51
N ILE A 384 -23.58 17.98 15.12
CA ILE A 384 -22.81 18.72 16.13
C ILE A 384 -22.11 19.90 15.42
N ASN A 385 -22.26 21.12 15.98
CA ASN A 385 -21.75 22.32 15.36
C ASN A 385 -20.23 22.46 15.54
N PRO A 386 -19.52 23.03 14.56
CA PRO A 386 -18.09 23.35 14.70
C PRO A 386 -17.76 24.27 15.89
N THR A 387 -18.72 25.10 16.34
CA THR A 387 -18.59 26.00 17.48
C THR A 387 -18.73 25.31 18.83
N THR A 388 -19.06 24.02 18.87
CA THR A 388 -19.24 23.28 20.13
C THR A 388 -17.99 23.32 21.00
N ILE A 389 -18.18 23.56 22.28
CA ILE A 389 -17.15 23.51 23.30
C ILE A 389 -17.23 22.17 24.00
N PHE A 390 -16.10 21.50 24.12
CA PHE A 390 -15.95 20.24 24.85
C PHE A 390 -15.36 20.50 26.24
N ALA A 391 -15.78 19.73 27.20
CA ALA A 391 -15.29 19.79 28.56
C ALA A 391 -14.06 18.88 28.73
N ASP A 392 -12.86 19.43 28.55
CA ASP A 392 -11.60 18.72 28.83
C ASP A 392 -11.29 18.77 30.33
N ILE A 393 -12.07 18.04 31.11
CA ILE A 393 -12.04 17.97 32.58
C ILE A 393 -12.05 16.50 33.02
N PRO A 394 -11.68 16.16 34.26
CA PRO A 394 -11.85 14.81 34.80
C PRO A 394 -13.30 14.35 34.65
N LYS A 395 -13.53 13.26 33.95
CA LYS A 395 -14.85 12.69 33.73
C LYS A 395 -14.75 11.18 33.72
N ASP A 396 -15.57 10.54 34.54
CA ASP A 396 -15.74 9.10 34.52
C ASP A 396 -16.80 8.72 33.50
N PHE A 397 -16.42 7.91 32.54
CA PHE A 397 -17.32 7.36 31.50
C PHE A 397 -17.86 5.99 31.88
N GLY A 398 -17.71 5.59 33.10
CA GLY A 398 -18.01 4.33 33.76
C GLY A 398 -19.02 3.40 33.13
N GLY A 399 -18.93 2.18 33.58
CA GLY A 399 -19.74 0.99 33.39
C GLY A 399 -19.47 0.11 34.58
N ALA A 400 -19.24 -1.18 34.34
CA ALA A 400 -18.79 -2.09 35.42
C ALA A 400 -17.40 -1.72 36.00
N ASN A 401 -16.60 -0.93 35.26
CA ASN A 401 -15.27 -0.45 35.68
C ASN A 401 -15.16 1.04 35.43
N VAL A 402 -14.51 1.75 36.35
CA VAL A 402 -14.20 3.17 36.21
C VAL A 402 -13.29 3.41 35.02
N TYR A 403 -13.67 4.32 34.12
CA TYR A 403 -12.87 4.71 32.97
C TYR A 403 -12.72 6.23 32.91
N VAL A 404 -11.61 6.73 33.43
CA VAL A 404 -11.23 8.16 33.41
C VAL A 404 -10.05 8.33 32.43
N PRO A 405 -10.31 8.73 31.19
CA PRO A 405 -9.21 8.96 30.24
C PRO A 405 -8.36 10.16 30.67
N LEU A 406 -7.06 10.08 30.41
CA LEU A 406 -6.11 11.16 30.63
C LEU A 406 -5.62 11.71 29.28
N ASN A 407 -5.35 13.02 29.21
CA ASN A 407 -4.60 13.59 28.11
C ASN A 407 -3.14 13.11 28.17
N PHE A 408 -2.44 13.24 27.07
CA PHE A 408 -1.05 12.79 26.93
C PHE A 408 -0.09 13.41 27.97
N ASP A 409 -0.32 14.68 28.32
CA ASP A 409 0.45 15.44 29.30
C ASP A 409 -0.11 15.34 30.73
N ASN A 410 -1.11 14.50 30.95
CA ASN A 410 -1.85 14.34 32.22
C ASN A 410 -2.50 15.67 32.73
N ARG A 411 -2.80 16.62 31.83
CA ARG A 411 -3.45 17.88 32.16
C ARG A 411 -4.87 17.89 31.65
N TYR A 412 -5.69 18.69 32.33
CA TYR A 412 -7.05 19.00 31.93
C TYR A 412 -7.12 20.50 31.59
N ASN A 413 -7.63 20.82 30.42
CA ASN A 413 -7.55 22.17 29.85
C ASN A 413 -8.87 22.94 29.96
N GLY A 414 -9.90 22.36 30.60
CA GLY A 414 -11.21 22.98 30.73
C GLY A 414 -12.00 23.09 29.44
N PRO A 415 -12.73 24.18 29.20
CA PRO A 415 -13.51 24.34 27.96
C PRO A 415 -12.61 24.43 26.73
N GLN A 416 -12.81 23.55 25.76
CA GLN A 416 -12.01 23.51 24.52
C GLN A 416 -12.90 23.50 23.28
N ARG A 417 -12.57 24.34 22.29
CA ARG A 417 -13.24 24.37 20.99
C ARG A 417 -13.02 23.06 20.25
N MET A 418 -14.00 22.62 19.47
CA MET A 418 -13.90 21.39 18.64
C MET A 418 -12.61 21.37 17.80
N ARG A 419 -12.27 22.49 17.16
CA ARG A 419 -11.04 22.67 16.38
C ARG A 419 -9.78 22.34 17.18
N VAL A 420 -9.68 22.91 18.39
CA VAL A 420 -8.53 22.72 19.30
C VAL A 420 -8.50 21.28 19.81
N ALA A 421 -9.65 20.75 20.20
CA ALA A 421 -9.75 19.37 20.69
C ALA A 421 -9.26 18.35 19.66
N LEU A 422 -9.62 18.50 18.37
CA LEU A 422 -9.16 17.65 17.31
C LEU A 422 -7.68 17.91 16.94
N ALA A 423 -7.33 19.18 16.68
CA ALA A 423 -5.99 19.54 16.20
C ALA A 423 -4.90 19.25 17.25
N SER A 424 -5.17 19.49 18.52
CA SER A 424 -4.30 19.15 19.65
C SER A 424 -4.47 17.72 20.15
N SER A 425 -5.34 16.94 19.51
CA SER A 425 -5.50 15.51 19.79
C SER A 425 -5.92 15.17 21.22
N LEU A 426 -6.73 16.02 21.88
CA LEU A 426 -7.18 15.79 23.25
C LEU A 426 -7.95 14.47 23.37
N ASN A 427 -7.79 13.78 24.51
CA ASN A 427 -8.37 12.47 24.73
C ASN A 427 -9.79 12.52 25.29
N ILE A 428 -10.00 13.35 26.34
CA ILE A 428 -11.30 13.41 27.02
C ILE A 428 -12.41 13.84 26.04
N PRO A 429 -12.26 14.91 25.25
CA PRO A 429 -13.25 15.30 24.25
C PRO A 429 -13.57 14.20 23.23
N ALA A 430 -12.58 13.41 22.82
CA ALA A 430 -12.78 12.31 21.88
C ALA A 430 -13.57 11.16 22.50
N VAL A 431 -13.27 10.79 23.75
CA VAL A 431 -14.00 9.74 24.48
C VAL A 431 -15.44 10.20 24.76
N GLU A 432 -15.64 11.43 25.20
CA GLU A 432 -16.98 12.01 25.40
C GLU A 432 -17.79 11.99 24.10
N LEU A 433 -17.16 12.37 23.00
CA LEU A 433 -17.80 12.38 21.69
C LEU A 433 -18.25 10.98 21.28
N LEU A 434 -17.40 9.95 21.46
CA LEU A 434 -17.74 8.56 21.17
C LEU A 434 -18.83 8.05 22.10
N TYR A 435 -18.78 8.40 23.40
CA TYR A 435 -19.82 8.03 24.36
C TYR A 435 -21.19 8.53 23.92
N ASN A 436 -21.27 9.79 23.48
CA ASN A 436 -22.52 10.41 23.02
C ASN A 436 -23.00 9.90 21.66
N LEU A 437 -22.10 9.56 20.74
CA LEU A 437 -22.43 9.07 19.39
C LEU A 437 -22.74 7.57 19.35
N GLY A 438 -22.24 6.82 20.31
CA GLY A 438 -22.33 5.37 20.40
C GLY A 438 -21.25 4.64 19.59
N ILE A 439 -20.74 3.57 20.19
CA ILE A 439 -19.66 2.74 19.60
C ILE A 439 -20.10 2.12 18.26
N ASP A 440 -21.33 1.61 18.18
CA ASP A 440 -21.84 0.97 16.98
C ASP A 440 -21.88 1.93 15.79
N SER A 441 -22.43 3.12 16.02
CA SER A 441 -22.50 4.17 14.99
C SER A 441 -21.11 4.56 14.45
N TYR A 442 -20.10 4.59 15.32
CA TYR A 442 -18.75 4.91 14.92
C TYR A 442 -18.06 3.73 14.22
N MET A 443 -18.26 2.51 14.67
CA MET A 443 -17.74 1.31 14.02
C MET A 443 -18.27 1.17 12.58
N GLU A 444 -19.60 1.32 12.39
CA GLU A 444 -20.20 1.31 11.05
C GLU A 444 -19.59 2.40 10.15
N PHE A 445 -19.44 3.60 10.69
CA PHE A 445 -18.83 4.71 9.95
C PHE A 445 -17.37 4.43 9.57
N LEU A 446 -16.58 3.82 10.46
CA LEU A 446 -15.21 3.42 10.15
C LEU A 446 -15.17 2.34 9.05
N LEU A 447 -16.06 1.36 9.10
CA LEU A 447 -16.18 0.35 8.04
C LEU A 447 -16.53 0.98 6.69
N ASP A 448 -17.44 1.95 6.66
CA ASP A 448 -17.76 2.72 5.45
C ASP A 448 -16.56 3.53 4.92
N CYS A 449 -15.72 4.04 5.81
CA CYS A 449 -14.47 4.72 5.48
C CYS A 449 -13.35 3.75 5.03
N GLY A 450 -13.59 2.43 5.09
CA GLY A 450 -12.67 1.42 4.55
C GLY A 450 -11.75 0.76 5.58
N PHE A 451 -12.06 0.83 6.87
CA PHE A 451 -11.33 0.14 7.95
C PHE A 451 -11.83 -1.29 8.13
N TYR A 452 -11.65 -2.12 7.11
CA TYR A 452 -12.17 -3.50 7.09
C TYR A 452 -11.52 -4.42 8.13
N SER A 453 -10.33 -4.08 8.64
CA SER A 453 -9.69 -4.80 9.75
C SER A 453 -10.52 -4.81 11.03
N LEU A 454 -11.47 -3.88 11.17
CA LEU A 454 -12.39 -3.79 12.31
C LEU A 454 -13.58 -4.74 12.22
N GLN A 455 -13.81 -5.37 11.07
CA GLN A 455 -14.93 -6.28 10.89
C GLN A 455 -14.85 -7.44 11.90
N GLY A 456 -15.95 -7.69 12.62
CA GLY A 456 -16.03 -8.75 13.62
C GLY A 456 -15.34 -8.46 14.98
N THR A 457 -14.85 -7.22 15.20
CA THR A 457 -14.19 -6.87 16.48
C THR A 457 -15.11 -6.19 17.51
N ARG A 458 -16.40 -6.01 17.20
CA ARG A 458 -17.35 -5.21 18.00
C ARG A 458 -17.43 -5.63 19.47
N GLU A 459 -17.50 -6.92 19.74
CA GLU A 459 -17.65 -7.45 21.11
C GLU A 459 -16.45 -7.12 22.02
N LYS A 460 -15.28 -6.91 21.41
CA LYS A 460 -14.02 -6.57 22.14
C LYS A 460 -13.74 -5.08 22.15
N THR A 461 -14.66 -4.24 21.61
CA THR A 461 -14.43 -2.81 21.40
C THR A 461 -15.26 -1.99 22.38
N GLY A 462 -14.58 -1.17 23.17
CA GLY A 462 -15.15 -0.21 24.12
C GLY A 462 -14.86 1.24 23.74
N LEU A 463 -15.01 2.16 24.68
CA LEU A 463 -14.74 3.60 24.49
C LEU A 463 -13.28 3.91 24.15
N SER A 464 -12.34 3.02 24.43
CA SER A 464 -10.96 3.13 24.01
C SER A 464 -10.77 3.19 22.48
N LEU A 465 -11.80 2.79 21.71
CA LEU A 465 -11.85 3.00 20.25
C LEU A 465 -11.64 4.47 19.86
N ALA A 466 -12.14 5.44 20.66
CA ALA A 466 -11.90 6.87 20.42
C ALA A 466 -10.41 7.23 20.44
N LEU A 467 -9.61 6.41 21.10
CA LEU A 467 -8.15 6.57 21.26
C LEU A 467 -7.36 5.61 20.36
N GLY A 468 -8.06 4.84 19.50
CA GLY A 468 -7.46 3.94 18.52
C GLY A 468 -6.82 2.69 19.12
N SER A 469 -7.45 2.08 20.11
CA SER A 469 -7.00 0.81 20.71
C SER A 469 -7.12 -0.40 19.79
N ASN A 470 -7.95 -0.29 18.74
CA ASN A 470 -8.14 -1.36 17.77
C ASN A 470 -7.01 -1.36 16.73
N GLU A 471 -6.70 -2.56 16.26
CA GLU A 471 -5.64 -2.77 15.27
C GLU A 471 -6.17 -2.63 13.84
N ILE A 472 -5.49 -1.80 13.04
CA ILE A 472 -5.79 -1.53 11.63
C ILE A 472 -4.49 -1.44 10.84
N THR A 473 -4.55 -1.61 9.51
CA THR A 473 -3.36 -1.54 8.67
C THR A 473 -2.99 -0.10 8.30
N LEU A 474 -1.72 0.15 8.02
CA LEU A 474 -1.28 1.46 7.52
C LEU A 474 -1.93 1.76 6.15
N LEU A 475 -2.16 0.74 5.32
CA LEU A 475 -2.87 0.86 4.05
C LEU A 475 -4.28 1.42 4.24
N GLU A 476 -5.04 0.87 5.18
CA GLU A 476 -6.39 1.35 5.51
C GLU A 476 -6.35 2.79 6.05
N LEU A 477 -5.42 3.09 6.95
CA LEU A 477 -5.25 4.44 7.52
C LEU A 477 -4.97 5.48 6.44
N VAL A 478 -4.00 5.25 5.56
CA VAL A 478 -3.61 6.21 4.52
C VAL A 478 -4.73 6.37 3.49
N ARG A 479 -5.33 5.27 3.06
CA ARG A 479 -6.47 5.29 2.13
C ARG A 479 -7.66 6.05 2.72
N ALA A 480 -8.02 5.77 3.97
CA ALA A 480 -9.11 6.45 4.65
C ALA A 480 -8.79 7.94 4.88
N PHE A 481 -7.58 8.28 5.31
CA PHE A 481 -7.19 9.68 5.52
C PHE A 481 -7.25 10.51 4.25
N SER A 482 -7.00 9.90 3.08
CA SER A 482 -7.12 10.57 1.78
C SER A 482 -8.56 11.03 1.44
N ILE A 483 -9.58 10.55 2.15
CA ILE A 483 -10.97 10.99 2.02
C ILE A 483 -11.10 12.49 2.28
N PHE A 484 -10.36 13.03 3.26
CA PHE A 484 -10.44 14.44 3.65
C PHE A 484 -9.99 15.38 2.52
N PRO A 485 -8.77 15.28 1.95
CA PRO A 485 -8.36 16.11 0.82
C PRO A 485 -9.13 15.82 -0.48
N ASN A 486 -9.87 14.69 -0.55
CA ASN A 486 -10.73 14.30 -1.67
C ASN A 486 -12.20 14.70 -1.50
N ASP A 487 -12.50 15.76 -0.72
CA ASP A 487 -13.86 16.26 -0.54
C ASP A 487 -14.85 15.17 -0.05
N GLY A 488 -14.38 14.23 0.75
CA GLY A 488 -15.20 13.17 1.35
C GLY A 488 -15.31 11.88 0.53
N VAL A 489 -14.59 11.77 -0.58
CA VAL A 489 -14.66 10.61 -1.48
C VAL A 489 -13.58 9.60 -1.16
N LEU A 490 -13.98 8.37 -0.84
CA LEU A 490 -13.08 7.21 -0.74
C LEU A 490 -12.74 6.70 -2.14
N LYS A 491 -11.45 6.69 -2.47
CA LYS A 491 -10.94 6.15 -3.72
C LYS A 491 -10.55 4.68 -3.56
N GLU A 492 -10.78 3.91 -4.60
CA GLU A 492 -10.25 2.56 -4.67
C GLU A 492 -8.77 2.58 -5.06
N ILE A 493 -7.96 1.74 -4.39
CA ILE A 493 -6.54 1.61 -4.71
C ILE A 493 -6.37 1.10 -6.14
N GLN A 494 -5.59 1.81 -6.93
CA GLN A 494 -5.30 1.45 -8.31
C GLN A 494 -3.93 0.78 -8.42
N ILE A 495 -3.94 -0.47 -8.88
CA ILE A 495 -2.71 -1.24 -9.17
C ILE A 495 -2.28 -1.01 -10.61
N ASN A 496 -3.24 -0.97 -11.56
CA ASN A 496 -3.01 -0.76 -12.98
C ASN A 496 -4.11 0.12 -13.61
N GLN A 497 -3.90 0.56 -14.85
CA GLN A 497 -4.83 1.44 -15.55
C GLN A 497 -6.16 0.79 -15.96
N GLN A 498 -6.32 -0.52 -15.81
CA GLN A 498 -7.47 -1.29 -16.31
C GLN A 498 -8.57 -1.51 -15.28
N THR A 499 -8.34 -1.22 -13.99
CA THR A 499 -9.36 -1.37 -12.96
C THR A 499 -10.44 -0.30 -13.08
N LYS A 500 -11.72 -0.70 -13.06
CA LYS A 500 -12.86 0.21 -12.98
C LYS A 500 -12.72 1.07 -11.72
N LYS A 501 -12.70 2.39 -11.88
CA LYS A 501 -12.66 3.33 -10.76
C LYS A 501 -13.99 3.28 -10.02
N SER A 502 -14.02 2.73 -8.83
CA SER A 502 -15.11 2.88 -7.88
C SER A 502 -14.78 4.05 -6.95
N ASN A 503 -15.63 5.07 -6.92
CA ASN A 503 -15.52 6.21 -6.02
C ASN A 503 -16.78 6.23 -5.16
N LYS A 504 -16.63 6.15 -3.83
CA LYS A 504 -17.75 6.21 -2.90
C LYS A 504 -17.69 7.50 -2.08
N GLN A 505 -18.74 8.34 -2.14
CA GLN A 505 -18.88 9.45 -1.21
C GLN A 505 -19.23 8.87 0.17
N VAL A 506 -18.33 8.98 1.13
CA VAL A 506 -18.49 8.41 2.48
C VAL A 506 -18.61 9.48 3.55
N ILE A 507 -18.03 10.66 3.31
CA ILE A 507 -18.12 11.84 4.17
C ILE A 507 -18.71 12.98 3.33
N LYS A 508 -19.63 13.77 3.91
CA LYS A 508 -20.16 14.96 3.22
C LYS A 508 -19.01 15.92 2.89
N THR A 509 -19.06 16.52 1.70
CA THR A 509 -18.00 17.40 1.19
C THR A 509 -17.60 18.49 2.18
N ASP A 510 -18.57 19.24 2.71
CA ASP A 510 -18.28 20.32 3.67
C ASP A 510 -17.68 19.80 4.99
N THR A 511 -18.10 18.60 5.42
CA THR A 511 -17.51 17.96 6.61
C THR A 511 -16.01 17.67 6.38
N ALA A 512 -15.67 17.09 5.23
CA ALA A 512 -14.27 16.80 4.89
C ALA A 512 -13.43 18.09 4.84
N ARG A 513 -13.97 19.14 4.25
CA ARG A 513 -13.33 20.47 4.15
C ARG A 513 -13.12 21.12 5.54
N ILE A 514 -14.10 21.01 6.45
CA ILE A 514 -13.96 21.48 7.85
C ILE A 514 -12.87 20.70 8.58
N ILE A 515 -12.81 19.38 8.43
CA ILE A 515 -11.74 18.57 9.05
C ILE A 515 -10.36 18.97 8.49
N CYS A 516 -10.24 19.22 7.19
CA CYS A 516 -9.00 19.75 6.61
C CYS A 516 -8.63 21.10 7.20
N ASP A 517 -9.59 22.03 7.33
CA ASP A 517 -9.34 23.35 7.92
C ASP A 517 -8.92 23.24 9.39
N PHE A 518 -9.53 22.34 10.18
CA PHE A 518 -9.14 22.10 11.57
C PHE A 518 -7.73 21.52 11.71
N LEU A 519 -7.39 20.53 10.91
CA LEU A 519 -6.08 19.86 10.97
C LEU A 519 -4.94 20.69 10.35
N SER A 520 -5.26 21.71 9.55
CA SER A 520 -4.27 22.65 9.00
C SER A 520 -4.02 23.86 9.92
N ASP A 521 -4.81 24.04 11.00
CA ASP A 521 -4.71 25.16 11.91
C ASP A 521 -3.58 24.96 12.93
N LYS A 522 -2.44 25.60 12.66
CA LYS A 522 -1.23 25.52 13.49
C LYS A 522 -1.44 26.08 14.90
N ALA A 523 -2.26 27.12 15.03
CA ALA A 523 -2.58 27.72 16.33
C ALA A 523 -3.40 26.74 17.19
N ALA A 524 -4.35 26.03 16.57
CA ALA A 524 -5.14 25.02 17.25
C ALA A 524 -4.34 23.78 17.67
N GLN A 525 -3.22 23.49 17.00
CA GLN A 525 -2.31 22.38 17.35
C GLN A 525 -1.43 22.68 18.57
N SER A 526 -1.23 23.96 18.90
CA SER A 526 -0.23 24.39 19.88
C SER A 526 -0.47 23.87 21.30
N LEU A 527 -1.71 23.64 21.69
CA LEU A 527 -2.04 23.12 23.03
C LEU A 527 -1.49 21.71 23.25
N GLY A 528 -1.59 20.83 22.23
CA GLY A 528 -1.13 19.44 22.33
C GLY A 528 0.33 19.23 21.93
N PHE A 529 0.85 20.06 21.02
CA PHE A 529 2.17 19.84 20.40
C PHE A 529 3.14 21.01 20.56
N GLY A 530 2.74 22.08 21.25
CA GLY A 530 3.54 23.29 21.36
C GLY A 530 3.82 23.91 19.99
N ASN A 531 4.98 24.52 19.84
CA ASN A 531 5.42 25.10 18.56
C ASN A 531 6.26 24.07 17.77
N ALA A 532 5.67 22.93 17.45
CA ALA A 532 6.36 21.85 16.72
C ALA A 532 6.62 22.25 15.26
N LYS A 533 7.88 22.56 14.95
CA LYS A 533 8.32 22.98 13.61
C LYS A 533 7.97 21.96 12.50
N VAL A 534 7.80 20.69 12.84
CA VAL A 534 7.48 19.61 11.91
C VAL A 534 6.16 19.85 11.18
N PHE A 535 5.18 20.51 11.79
CA PHE A 535 3.91 20.84 11.18
C PHE A 535 3.90 22.15 10.37
N ASN A 536 4.99 22.91 10.40
CA ASN A 536 5.13 24.18 9.70
C ASN A 536 5.67 23.97 8.28
N THR A 537 4.78 23.69 7.32
CA THR A 537 5.09 23.58 5.89
C THR A 537 4.88 24.92 5.17
N GLU A 538 5.57 25.11 4.03
CA GLU A 538 5.40 26.28 3.15
C GLU A 538 4.14 26.21 2.28
N TYR A 539 3.48 25.05 2.28
CA TYR A 539 2.28 24.74 1.52
C TYR A 539 1.16 24.27 2.46
N PRO A 540 -0.10 24.33 2.04
CA PRO A 540 -1.22 23.81 2.80
C PRO A 540 -1.10 22.30 3.03
N SER A 541 -1.12 21.89 4.28
CA SER A 541 -1.02 20.50 4.67
C SER A 541 -1.83 20.22 5.93
N ILE A 542 -2.24 18.97 6.08
CA ILE A 542 -2.89 18.45 7.28
C ILE A 542 -2.04 17.34 7.88
N PHE A 543 -1.97 17.30 9.19
CA PHE A 543 -1.26 16.25 9.94
C PHE A 543 -2.16 15.65 11.01
N LYS A 544 -2.04 14.33 11.20
CA LYS A 544 -2.60 13.66 12.36
C LYS A 544 -1.66 12.56 12.82
N THR A 545 -1.26 12.65 14.07
CA THR A 545 -0.37 11.68 14.72
C THR A 545 -1.16 10.67 15.54
N GLY A 546 -0.64 9.46 15.63
CA GLY A 546 -1.08 8.39 16.50
C GLY A 546 0.08 7.89 17.35
N THR A 547 -0.19 7.65 18.61
CA THR A 547 0.71 6.95 19.52
C THR A 547 -0.15 5.93 20.24
N ALA A 548 0.18 4.67 20.07
CA ALA A 548 -0.57 3.57 20.69
C ALA A 548 -0.41 3.57 22.20
N ASN A 549 -1.34 2.92 22.87
CA ASN A 549 -1.18 2.65 24.29
C ASN A 549 0.12 1.85 24.50
N GLN A 550 0.87 2.15 25.55
CA GLN A 550 2.18 1.56 25.84
C GLN A 550 3.27 1.85 24.78
N TYR A 551 3.07 2.79 23.86
CA TYR A 551 4.05 3.23 22.84
C TYR A 551 4.60 2.12 21.93
N GLN A 552 3.82 1.08 21.64
CA GLN A 552 4.25 0.00 20.74
C GLN A 552 4.27 0.44 19.27
N ASP A 553 3.30 1.28 18.89
CA ASP A 553 3.15 1.83 17.55
C ASP A 553 3.15 3.36 17.59
N ILE A 554 3.96 3.99 16.78
CA ILE A 554 3.95 5.42 16.54
C ILE A 554 3.71 5.73 15.06
N ILE A 555 2.69 6.52 14.78
CA ILE A 555 2.18 6.74 13.43
C ILE A 555 2.08 8.25 13.15
N ALA A 556 2.36 8.64 11.91
CA ALA A 556 1.98 9.93 11.38
C ALA A 556 1.27 9.79 10.05
N LEU A 557 0.14 10.48 9.93
CA LEU A 557 -0.56 10.72 8.68
C LEU A 557 -0.39 12.17 8.30
N ALA A 558 -0.04 12.44 7.06
CA ALA A 558 0.10 13.77 6.52
C ALA A 558 -0.51 13.83 5.12
N ALA A 559 -1.14 14.95 4.77
CA ALA A 559 -1.65 15.12 3.42
C ALA A 559 -1.58 16.55 2.93
N THR A 560 -1.40 16.68 1.62
CA THR A 560 -1.69 17.88 0.82
C THR A 560 -2.97 17.63 0.02
N LYS A 561 -3.37 18.59 -0.82
CA LYS A 561 -4.48 18.38 -1.77
C LYS A 561 -4.22 17.21 -2.72
N GLU A 562 -2.95 16.93 -3.05
CA GLU A 562 -2.59 15.96 -4.07
C GLU A 562 -2.17 14.59 -3.52
N TYR A 563 -1.50 14.54 -2.36
CA TYR A 563 -0.90 13.32 -1.82
C TYR A 563 -1.27 13.09 -0.37
N THR A 564 -1.41 11.83 -0.01
CA THR A 564 -1.53 11.37 1.38
C THR A 564 -0.38 10.42 1.69
N VAL A 565 0.28 10.69 2.82
CA VAL A 565 1.43 9.94 3.33
C VAL A 565 1.10 9.35 4.68
N GLY A 566 1.44 8.10 4.89
CA GLY A 566 1.46 7.47 6.20
C GLY A 566 2.82 6.88 6.51
N VAL A 567 3.28 7.11 7.73
CA VAL A 567 4.53 6.54 8.26
C VAL A 567 4.23 5.87 9.58
N TRP A 568 4.62 4.61 9.68
CA TRP A 568 4.61 3.82 10.91
C TRP A 568 6.02 3.48 11.34
N LEU A 569 6.30 3.62 12.61
CA LEU A 569 7.51 3.12 13.26
C LEU A 569 7.13 2.35 14.52
N GLY A 570 7.86 1.28 14.80
CA GLY A 570 7.58 0.45 15.96
C GLY A 570 8.38 -0.83 15.97
N ASN A 571 7.85 -1.83 16.69
CA ASN A 571 8.49 -3.13 16.82
C ASN A 571 7.50 -4.23 16.52
N LEU A 572 7.79 -5.04 15.51
CA LEU A 572 6.94 -6.17 15.13
C LEU A 572 6.91 -7.29 16.16
N ASN A 573 7.81 -7.27 17.14
CA ASN A 573 7.82 -8.15 18.31
C ASN A 573 7.01 -7.60 19.51
N GLY A 574 6.37 -6.42 19.36
CA GLY A 574 5.56 -5.77 20.39
C GLY A 574 6.35 -5.04 21.49
N GLU A 575 7.65 -4.87 21.34
CA GLU A 575 8.45 -4.06 22.28
C GLU A 575 8.08 -2.58 22.23
N THR A 576 8.10 -1.93 23.40
CA THR A 576 7.75 -0.53 23.57
C THR A 576 8.82 0.41 23.01
N VAL A 577 8.41 1.40 22.24
CA VAL A 577 9.24 2.54 21.81
C VAL A 577 9.48 3.49 22.98
N ILE A 578 10.72 3.94 23.17
CA ILE A 578 11.11 4.79 24.30
C ILE A 578 11.21 6.25 23.89
N LYS A 579 10.56 7.13 24.64
CA LYS A 579 10.64 8.61 24.54
C LYS A 579 10.31 9.21 23.16
N LYS A 580 9.59 8.48 22.29
CA LYS A 580 9.17 8.97 20.98
C LYS A 580 7.67 8.79 20.77
N THR A 581 7.11 9.65 19.96
CA THR A 581 5.67 9.69 19.63
C THR A 581 5.49 9.87 18.13
N GLY A 582 4.26 9.76 17.65
CA GLY A 582 3.92 10.01 16.26
C GLY A 582 4.29 11.42 15.77
N SER A 583 4.31 12.42 16.64
CA SER A 583 4.70 13.81 16.31
C SER A 583 6.22 14.03 16.22
N SER A 584 7.02 13.05 16.55
CA SER A 584 8.49 13.09 16.45
C SER A 584 8.99 12.59 15.09
N ILE A 585 9.55 11.39 15.07
CA ILE A 585 10.20 10.82 13.88
C ILE A 585 9.22 10.53 12.74
N PRO A 586 8.04 9.88 12.97
CA PRO A 586 7.13 9.59 11.86
C PRO A 586 6.62 10.86 11.16
N ALA A 587 6.32 11.92 11.92
CA ALA A 587 5.87 13.19 11.36
C ALA A 587 6.97 13.90 10.56
N LEU A 588 8.22 13.79 10.99
CA LEU A 588 9.38 14.34 10.27
C LEU A 588 9.55 13.65 8.92
N ILE A 589 9.52 12.32 8.90
CA ILE A 589 9.63 11.54 7.66
C ILE A 589 8.45 11.86 6.73
N ALA A 590 7.22 11.89 7.26
CA ALA A 590 6.03 12.23 6.47
C ALA A 590 6.13 13.63 5.86
N ARG A 591 6.66 14.61 6.60
CA ARG A 591 6.93 15.96 6.09
C ARG A 591 7.98 15.95 4.99
N ASN A 592 9.13 15.30 5.18
CA ASN A 592 10.18 15.24 4.18
C ASN A 592 9.68 14.64 2.86
N ILE A 593 8.81 13.63 2.94
CA ILE A 593 8.14 13.05 1.76
C ILE A 593 7.24 14.08 1.07
N LEU A 594 6.41 14.81 1.82
CA LEU A 594 5.56 15.85 1.26
C LEU A 594 6.36 17.03 0.70
N ASP A 595 7.47 17.41 1.35
CA ASP A 595 8.38 18.45 0.85
C ASP A 595 8.95 18.05 -0.51
N TYR A 596 9.44 16.81 -0.66
CA TYR A 596 9.93 16.28 -1.94
C TYR A 596 8.88 16.35 -3.05
N LEU A 597 7.63 15.99 -2.74
CA LEU A 597 6.55 15.94 -3.72
C LEU A 597 5.95 17.31 -4.06
N THR A 598 6.06 18.30 -3.17
CA THR A 598 5.27 19.54 -3.25
C THR A 598 6.13 20.79 -3.49
N LEU A 599 7.32 20.89 -2.86
CA LEU A 599 8.17 22.08 -3.01
C LEU A 599 8.54 22.41 -4.47
N PRO A 600 8.90 21.44 -5.32
CA PRO A 600 9.22 21.74 -6.72
C PRO A 600 8.03 22.34 -7.51
N LYS A 601 6.79 22.14 -7.03
CA LYS A 601 5.59 22.69 -7.64
C LYS A 601 5.28 24.13 -7.20
N LEU A 602 5.79 24.55 -6.02
CA LEU A 602 5.60 25.91 -5.52
C LEU A 602 6.35 26.96 -6.34
N GLU A 603 7.42 26.57 -7.02
CA GLU A 603 8.17 27.44 -7.92
C GLU A 603 7.35 27.86 -9.15
N GLN A 604 6.28 27.13 -9.45
CA GLN A 604 5.35 27.43 -10.55
C GLN A 604 4.17 28.24 -10.00
N LEU A 605 4.17 29.56 -10.25
CA LEU A 605 3.19 30.52 -9.72
C LEU A 605 1.72 30.12 -9.92
N ASP A 606 1.39 29.47 -11.03
CA ASP A 606 0.01 29.04 -11.36
C ASP A 606 -0.48 27.85 -10.53
N LYS A 607 0.42 27.11 -9.87
CA LYS A 607 0.05 25.92 -9.08
C LYS A 607 -0.18 26.20 -7.59
N LYS A 608 0.27 27.33 -7.07
CA LYS A 608 0.16 27.64 -5.63
C LYS A 608 -1.28 27.69 -5.15
N GLU A 609 -2.19 28.23 -5.97
CA GLU A 609 -3.62 28.29 -5.66
C GLU A 609 -4.29 26.91 -5.71
N SER A 610 -3.89 26.06 -6.65
CA SER A 610 -4.43 24.69 -6.78
C SER A 610 -4.11 23.76 -5.62
N LEU A 611 -3.09 24.08 -4.80
CA LEU A 611 -2.71 23.31 -3.63
C LEU A 611 -3.58 23.60 -2.40
N LYS A 612 -4.37 24.68 -2.38
CA LYS A 612 -5.25 25.01 -1.27
C LYS A 612 -6.38 24.01 -1.11
N PHE A 613 -6.71 23.69 0.12
CA PHE A 613 -7.93 22.96 0.43
C PHE A 613 -9.16 23.85 0.17
N SER A 614 -10.20 23.26 -0.40
CA SER A 614 -11.45 23.96 -0.67
C SER A 614 -12.16 24.34 0.64
N GLN A 615 -12.84 25.47 0.65
CA GLN A 615 -13.62 25.91 1.79
C GLN A 615 -15.01 25.27 1.78
N PRO A 616 -15.64 25.03 2.96
CA PRO A 616 -17.02 24.54 3.02
C PRO A 616 -18.00 25.59 2.49
N GLU A 617 -18.99 25.14 1.71
CA GLU A 617 -19.92 26.05 1.00
C GLU A 617 -21.17 26.36 1.82
N GLN A 618 -21.65 25.40 2.62
CA GLN A 618 -22.85 25.56 3.45
C GLN A 618 -22.57 26.14 4.83
N TYR A 619 -21.39 26.71 5.04
CA TYR A 619 -20.95 27.27 6.31
C TYR A 619 -20.36 28.67 6.11
N THR A 620 -20.60 29.53 7.07
CA THR A 620 -20.01 30.88 7.13
C THR A 620 -19.07 30.99 8.33
N LYS A 621 -17.86 31.51 8.11
CA LYS A 621 -16.96 31.87 9.23
C LYS A 621 -17.49 33.12 9.93
N THR A 622 -17.74 33.01 11.25
CA THR A 622 -18.23 34.11 12.08
C THR A 622 -17.43 34.17 13.38
N GLN A 623 -17.48 35.31 14.05
CA GLN A 623 -16.82 35.49 15.33
C GLN A 623 -17.55 34.72 16.44
N ILE A 624 -16.78 33.96 17.21
CA ILE A 624 -17.24 33.24 18.40
C ILE A 624 -16.42 33.64 19.61
N CYS A 625 -17.03 33.61 20.80
CA CYS A 625 -16.31 33.61 22.05
C CYS A 625 -15.49 32.33 22.18
N THR A 626 -14.18 32.42 22.40
CA THR A 626 -13.28 31.27 22.46
C THR A 626 -13.60 30.29 23.58
N LEU A 627 -14.30 30.72 24.61
CA LEU A 627 -14.59 29.93 25.80
C LEU A 627 -15.98 29.27 25.74
N SER A 628 -17.01 29.99 25.28
CA SER A 628 -18.39 29.47 25.24
C SER A 628 -18.84 28.96 23.87
N GLY A 629 -18.12 29.26 22.78
CA GLY A 629 -18.52 28.94 21.42
C GLY A 629 -19.69 29.75 20.86
N CYS A 630 -20.31 30.61 21.68
CA CYS A 630 -21.44 31.47 21.31
C CYS A 630 -20.99 32.76 20.63
N LYS A 631 -21.94 33.54 20.10
CA LYS A 631 -21.67 34.90 19.63
C LYS A 631 -21.03 35.72 20.76
N PRO A 632 -19.93 36.43 20.51
CA PRO A 632 -19.28 37.22 21.58
C PRO A 632 -20.18 38.37 22.04
N ASN A 633 -20.20 38.64 23.35
CA ASN A 633 -20.70 39.86 23.90
C ASN A 633 -19.54 40.87 24.16
N GLN A 634 -19.85 42.09 24.57
CA GLN A 634 -18.85 43.15 24.81
C GLN A 634 -17.84 42.84 25.91
N ASN A 635 -18.10 41.84 26.75
CA ASN A 635 -17.24 41.41 27.85
C ASN A 635 -16.31 40.26 27.48
N CYS A 636 -16.42 39.70 26.29
CA CYS A 636 -15.58 38.58 25.86
C CYS A 636 -14.14 39.04 25.60
N PRO A 637 -13.14 38.60 26.38
CA PRO A 637 -11.76 39.06 26.26
C PRO A 637 -11.05 38.45 25.05
N SER A 638 -11.57 37.34 24.52
CA SER A 638 -10.99 36.63 23.38
C SER A 638 -12.06 36.10 22.43
N VAL A 639 -11.86 36.40 21.16
CA VAL A 639 -12.73 35.97 20.07
C VAL A 639 -11.92 35.25 19.00
N SER A 640 -12.56 34.36 18.25
CA SER A 640 -11.95 33.63 17.14
C SER A 640 -12.97 33.45 16.01
N LEU A 641 -12.50 33.13 14.82
CA LEU A 641 -13.38 32.76 13.71
C LEU A 641 -13.66 31.26 13.73
N GLU A 642 -14.94 30.89 13.58
CA GLU A 642 -15.34 29.50 13.44
C GLU A 642 -16.51 29.35 12.48
N TYR A 643 -16.69 28.15 11.94
CA TYR A 643 -17.76 27.84 11.00
C TYR A 643 -19.10 27.66 11.72
N VAL A 644 -20.10 28.35 11.22
CA VAL A 644 -21.52 28.15 11.59
C VAL A 644 -22.28 27.77 10.32
N LYS A 645 -23.11 26.72 10.41
CA LYS A 645 -23.93 26.29 9.30
C LYS A 645 -24.92 27.37 8.88
N ASN A 646 -25.03 27.67 7.59
CA ASN A 646 -25.81 28.81 7.09
C ASN A 646 -27.28 28.78 7.58
N GLN A 647 -27.88 27.60 7.68
CA GLN A 647 -29.22 27.42 8.21
C GLN A 647 -29.38 27.81 9.70
N HIS A 648 -28.31 27.74 10.51
CA HIS A 648 -28.29 28.05 11.93
C HIS A 648 -27.72 29.44 12.25
N LEU A 649 -27.36 30.23 11.25
CA LEU A 649 -26.81 31.58 11.48
C LEU A 649 -27.75 32.48 12.25
N LYS A 650 -29.07 32.44 11.97
CA LYS A 650 -30.07 33.26 12.68
C LYS A 650 -30.14 32.89 14.16
N GLU A 651 -30.12 31.63 14.51
CA GLU A 651 -30.12 31.13 15.87
C GLU A 651 -28.82 31.50 16.58
N PHE A 652 -27.70 31.34 15.89
CA PHE A 652 -26.39 31.72 16.41
C PHE A 652 -26.27 33.20 16.72
N VAL A 653 -26.79 34.08 15.87
CA VAL A 653 -26.78 35.54 16.11
C VAL A 653 -27.53 35.91 17.38
N ASN A 654 -28.55 35.15 17.76
CA ASN A 654 -29.33 35.35 18.97
C ASN A 654 -28.73 34.67 20.22
N SER A 655 -27.69 33.87 20.08
CA SER A 655 -27.02 33.13 21.17
C SER A 655 -25.79 33.89 21.67
N GLU A 656 -25.98 35.01 22.38
CA GLU A 656 -24.85 35.73 22.99
C GLU A 656 -24.20 34.95 24.13
N CYS A 657 -22.89 35.19 24.32
CA CYS A 657 -22.12 34.58 25.37
C CYS A 657 -22.65 34.99 26.75
N SER A 658 -23.14 34.03 27.53
CA SER A 658 -23.59 34.21 28.92
C SER A 658 -22.50 33.93 29.96
N TRP A 659 -21.32 33.47 29.52
CA TRP A 659 -20.24 33.12 30.44
C TRP A 659 -19.46 34.34 30.93
N HIS A 660 -19.22 35.34 30.07
CA HIS A 660 -18.50 36.55 30.41
C HIS A 660 -19.46 37.64 30.93
N ILE A 661 -19.39 37.92 32.19
CA ILE A 661 -20.26 38.91 32.90
C ILE A 661 -19.41 39.92 33.68
N ILE A 662 -19.93 41.09 33.85
CA ILE A 662 -19.35 42.06 34.79
C ILE A 662 -20.05 41.90 36.15
N LYS A 663 -19.29 41.58 37.19
CA LYS A 663 -19.75 41.51 38.56
C LYS A 663 -18.91 42.43 39.44
N ASN A 664 -19.55 43.34 40.14
CA ASN A 664 -18.87 44.34 40.99
C ASN A 664 -17.76 45.12 40.25
N GLY A 665 -18.01 45.48 38.97
CA GLY A 665 -17.05 46.21 38.14
C GLY A 665 -15.86 45.40 37.63
N ARG A 666 -15.81 44.08 37.88
CA ARG A 666 -14.76 43.18 37.41
C ARG A 666 -15.31 42.14 36.46
N LEU A 667 -14.50 41.81 35.45
CA LEU A 667 -14.81 40.68 34.55
C LEU A 667 -14.82 39.36 35.35
N SER A 668 -15.91 38.65 35.26
CA SER A 668 -16.09 37.32 35.88
C SER A 668 -16.54 36.30 34.83
N ILE A 669 -16.14 35.05 35.01
CA ILE A 669 -16.58 33.97 34.14
C ILE A 669 -17.58 33.11 34.90
N ASN A 670 -18.80 33.06 34.37
CA ASN A 670 -19.87 32.20 34.88
C ASN A 670 -19.83 30.86 34.15
N TYR A 671 -18.98 29.95 34.63
CA TYR A 671 -18.88 28.58 34.03
C TYR A 671 -20.17 27.80 34.30
N PRO A 672 -20.60 26.93 33.34
CA PRO A 672 -21.59 25.90 33.59
C PRO A 672 -21.22 25.01 34.77
N SER A 673 -22.22 24.37 35.38
CA SER A 673 -22.04 23.57 36.61
C SER A 673 -21.02 22.41 36.41
N GLU A 674 -20.93 21.83 35.25
CA GLU A 674 -19.97 20.77 34.92
C GLU A 674 -18.49 21.14 35.11
N TYR A 675 -18.15 22.45 35.01
CA TYR A 675 -16.76 22.94 35.19
C TYR A 675 -16.41 23.32 36.62
N GLN A 676 -17.37 23.32 37.57
CA GLN A 676 -17.15 23.84 38.91
C GLN A 676 -16.00 23.14 39.63
N HIS A 677 -15.90 21.83 39.50
CA HIS A 677 -14.82 21.04 40.11
C HIS A 677 -13.45 21.35 39.54
N TRP A 678 -13.40 21.46 38.20
CA TRP A 678 -12.16 21.81 37.50
C TRP A 678 -11.71 23.23 37.90
N VAL A 679 -12.63 24.19 37.95
CA VAL A 679 -12.34 25.58 38.34
C VAL A 679 -11.86 25.65 39.78
N SER A 680 -12.48 24.97 40.74
CA SER A 680 -12.07 24.96 42.14
C SER A 680 -10.68 24.33 42.37
N GLY A 681 -10.26 23.42 41.51
CA GLY A 681 -8.92 22.80 41.52
C GLY A 681 -7.82 23.67 40.87
N GLN A 682 -8.20 24.74 40.16
CA GLN A 682 -7.27 25.69 39.56
C GLN A 682 -7.10 26.85 40.55
N ASN A 683 -5.94 27.07 41.15
CA ASN A 683 -5.62 28.28 41.95
C ASN A 683 -5.61 29.52 41.01
N MET A 684 -6.77 29.90 40.49
CA MET A 684 -6.92 31.12 39.67
C MET A 684 -6.99 32.35 40.56
N THR A 685 -5.84 32.88 40.97
CA THR A 685 -5.74 34.19 41.58
C THR A 685 -6.14 35.25 40.54
N GLY A 686 -7.32 35.87 40.71
CA GLY A 686 -7.76 37.00 39.90
C GLY A 686 -9.15 36.88 39.26
N PHE A 687 -9.82 35.76 39.32
CA PHE A 687 -11.20 35.63 38.88
C PHE A 687 -12.11 35.42 40.09
N SER A 688 -13.07 36.33 40.28
CA SER A 688 -14.14 36.16 41.26
C SER A 688 -15.06 35.04 40.77
N THR A 689 -14.79 33.81 41.18
CA THR A 689 -15.83 32.76 41.13
C THR A 689 -16.92 33.21 42.09
N ASN A 690 -18.18 33.17 41.68
CA ASN A 690 -19.26 33.05 42.64
C ASN A 690 -18.92 31.84 43.47
N GLN A 691 -18.56 31.96 44.71
CA GLN A 691 -18.60 30.85 45.65
C GLN A 691 -20.06 30.40 45.74
N ILE A 692 -20.50 29.63 44.76
CA ILE A 692 -21.66 28.78 44.94
C ILE A 692 -21.15 27.74 45.90
N TYR A 693 -21.66 27.79 47.09
CA TYR A 693 -21.45 26.78 48.10
C TYR A 693 -21.74 25.41 47.50
N THR A 694 -20.70 24.59 47.36
CA THR A 694 -20.79 23.20 46.89
C THR A 694 -20.63 22.34 48.13
N PRO A 695 -21.62 21.52 48.52
CA PRO A 695 -21.46 20.55 49.59
C PRO A 695 -20.26 19.64 49.32
N ILE A 696 -19.66 19.09 50.37
CA ILE A 696 -18.57 18.14 50.22
C ILE A 696 -19.06 16.90 49.46
N ASP A 697 -18.35 16.46 48.45
CA ASP A 697 -18.69 15.29 47.70
C ASP A 697 -17.43 14.60 47.15
N PHE A 698 -17.54 13.31 46.74
CA PHE A 698 -16.47 12.59 46.14
C PHE A 698 -16.43 12.85 44.63
N SER A 699 -15.22 13.16 44.11
CA SER A 699 -14.98 13.15 42.67
C SER A 699 -14.53 11.77 42.19
N TYR A 700 -13.98 10.95 43.10
CA TYR A 700 -13.54 9.59 42.83
C TYR A 700 -13.26 8.82 44.14
N PRO A 701 -13.72 7.55 44.28
CA PRO A 701 -14.67 6.87 43.39
C PRO A 701 -16.07 7.44 43.46
N THR A 702 -16.91 7.01 42.51
CA THR A 702 -18.36 7.25 42.55
C THR A 702 -19.04 6.22 43.45
N ASP A 703 -20.19 6.58 43.97
CA ASP A 703 -21.01 5.65 44.77
C ASP A 703 -21.40 4.41 43.94
N GLY A 704 -21.25 3.21 44.50
CA GLY A 704 -21.49 1.92 43.81
C GLY A 704 -20.38 1.49 42.87
N ALA A 705 -19.23 2.14 42.84
CA ALA A 705 -18.08 1.75 42.00
C ALA A 705 -17.63 0.31 42.29
N THR A 706 -17.15 -0.40 41.26
CA THR A 706 -16.55 -1.75 41.41
C THR A 706 -15.11 -1.73 40.94
N PHE A 707 -14.22 -2.26 41.74
CA PHE A 707 -12.81 -2.45 41.45
C PHE A 707 -12.45 -3.92 41.38
N VAL A 708 -11.39 -4.27 40.63
CA VAL A 708 -10.87 -5.64 40.56
C VAL A 708 -9.54 -5.71 41.30
N PHE A 709 -9.44 -6.63 42.24
CA PHE A 709 -8.19 -6.96 42.92
C PHE A 709 -7.45 -8.05 42.13
N ASP A 710 -6.26 -7.72 41.64
CA ASP A 710 -5.45 -8.66 40.88
C ASP A 710 -4.50 -9.43 41.78
N LYS A 711 -4.75 -10.73 41.99
CA LYS A 711 -3.93 -11.61 42.83
C LYS A 711 -2.49 -11.80 42.31
N SER A 712 -2.22 -11.46 41.06
CA SER A 712 -0.87 -11.50 40.50
C SER A 712 -0.03 -10.28 40.82
N ILE A 713 -0.64 -9.19 41.30
CA ILE A 713 0.03 -7.93 41.66
C ILE A 713 0.20 -7.86 43.20
N PRO A 714 1.40 -7.50 43.71
CA PRO A 714 1.61 -7.37 45.15
C PRO A 714 0.61 -6.38 45.79
N LYS A 715 0.00 -6.75 46.94
CA LYS A 715 -1.04 -5.98 47.62
C LYS A 715 -0.65 -4.52 47.89
N HIS A 716 0.60 -4.28 48.28
CA HIS A 716 1.07 -2.91 48.61
C HIS A 716 1.18 -1.95 47.41
N VAL A 717 1.10 -2.47 46.20
CA VAL A 717 1.14 -1.66 44.97
C VAL A 717 -0.29 -1.32 44.49
N GLN A 718 -1.29 -2.09 44.89
CA GLN A 718 -2.67 -1.88 44.53
C GLN A 718 -3.32 -0.89 45.49
N VAL A 719 -3.44 0.36 45.05
CA VAL A 719 -4.03 1.44 45.82
C VAL A 719 -5.10 2.16 45.04
N ILE A 720 -6.17 2.54 45.71
CA ILE A 720 -7.18 3.43 45.18
C ILE A 720 -6.87 4.87 45.62
N ARG A 721 -6.91 5.81 44.70
CA ARG A 721 -6.72 7.24 44.98
C ARG A 721 -8.08 7.89 45.17
N ILE A 722 -8.43 8.17 46.41
CA ILE A 722 -9.69 8.87 46.75
C ILE A 722 -9.53 10.36 46.48
N GLN A 723 -10.51 10.97 45.86
CA GLN A 723 -10.55 12.41 45.59
C GLN A 723 -11.92 12.97 45.95
N ALA A 724 -11.92 14.11 46.64
CA ALA A 724 -13.13 14.80 47.00
C ALA A 724 -13.00 16.31 46.75
N TYR A 725 -14.13 17.01 46.75
CA TYR A 725 -14.24 18.42 46.44
C TYR A 725 -15.39 19.08 47.24
N GLY A 726 -15.44 20.40 47.23
CA GLY A 726 -16.48 21.17 47.93
C GLY A 726 -16.19 21.38 49.40
N GLY A 727 -17.20 21.60 50.20
CA GLY A 727 -17.11 21.87 51.63
C GLY A 727 -16.92 23.34 52.01
N LYS A 728 -17.24 23.68 53.25
CA LYS A 728 -17.18 25.06 53.77
C LYS A 728 -15.78 25.54 54.10
N ILE A 729 -14.87 24.60 54.36
CA ILE A 729 -13.49 24.88 54.77
C ILE A 729 -12.52 24.05 53.93
N ASN A 730 -11.29 24.56 53.80
CA ASN A 730 -10.23 23.84 53.04
C ASN A 730 -9.58 22.72 53.85
N GLN A 731 -10.36 21.98 54.64
CA GLN A 731 -9.90 20.90 55.49
C GLN A 731 -10.99 19.82 55.53
N ALA A 732 -10.64 18.59 55.23
CA ALA A 732 -11.53 17.45 55.30
C ALA A 732 -10.81 16.20 55.83
N GLU A 733 -11.55 15.33 56.54
CA GLU A 733 -11.08 14.08 57.06
C GLU A 733 -11.81 12.92 56.37
N LEU A 734 -11.05 11.93 55.89
CA LEU A 734 -11.61 10.75 55.27
C LEU A 734 -11.62 9.57 56.24
N PHE A 735 -12.72 8.84 56.27
CA PHE A 735 -12.86 7.55 56.94
C PHE A 735 -13.06 6.44 55.93
N TYR A 736 -12.31 5.37 56.10
CA TYR A 736 -12.39 4.12 55.31
C TYR A 736 -12.86 3.02 56.26
N ASP A 737 -14.01 2.48 56.02
CA ASP A 737 -14.65 1.45 56.88
C ASP A 737 -14.65 1.90 58.39
N GLY A 738 -14.98 3.16 58.63
CA GLY A 738 -15.03 3.77 59.95
C GLY A 738 -13.67 4.11 60.56
N LYS A 739 -12.53 3.88 59.87
CA LYS A 739 -11.20 4.23 60.33
C LYS A 739 -10.69 5.50 59.68
N SER A 740 -10.24 6.50 60.41
CA SER A 740 -9.68 7.73 59.87
C SER A 740 -8.42 7.44 59.03
N GLN A 741 -8.40 8.07 57.87
CA GLN A 741 -7.27 8.07 56.94
C GLN A 741 -6.49 9.39 56.99
N GLY A 742 -6.84 10.25 57.93
CA GLY A 742 -6.21 11.51 58.18
C GLY A 742 -6.86 12.71 57.49
N LEU A 743 -6.37 13.88 57.89
CA LEU A 743 -6.82 15.19 57.40
C LEU A 743 -6.10 15.58 56.13
N ALA A 744 -6.84 16.01 55.11
CA ALA A 744 -6.31 16.67 53.93
C ALA A 744 -6.65 18.17 53.93
N THR A 745 -5.68 19.01 53.54
CA THR A 745 -5.84 20.45 53.43
C THR A 745 -5.60 20.94 52.01
N ASN A 746 -6.47 21.85 51.53
CA ASN A 746 -6.42 22.43 50.18
C ASN A 746 -6.64 21.48 48.98
N ARG A 747 -6.27 20.23 49.09
CA ARG A 747 -6.56 19.16 48.11
C ARG A 747 -7.01 17.93 48.88
N PHE A 748 -8.24 17.53 48.68
CA PHE A 748 -8.83 16.37 49.33
C PHE A 748 -8.48 15.11 48.55
N VAL A 749 -7.27 14.59 48.80
CA VAL A 749 -6.74 13.41 48.11
C VAL A 749 -6.11 12.45 49.12
N TRP A 750 -6.53 11.19 49.10
CA TRP A 750 -5.97 10.12 49.93
C TRP A 750 -5.61 8.92 49.04
N GLN A 751 -4.78 8.04 49.53
CA GLN A 751 -4.46 6.76 48.90
C GLN A 751 -4.76 5.64 49.91
N ILE A 752 -5.60 4.69 49.50
CA ILE A 752 -6.04 3.57 50.32
C ILE A 752 -5.64 2.27 49.64
N PRO A 753 -5.10 1.27 50.34
CA PRO A 753 -4.86 -0.04 49.76
C PRO A 753 -6.17 -0.66 49.25
N LEU A 754 -6.09 -1.36 48.10
CA LEU A 754 -7.22 -2.09 47.55
C LEU A 754 -7.36 -3.43 48.30
N GLU A 755 -8.52 -3.67 48.94
CA GLU A 755 -8.82 -4.93 49.63
C GLU A 755 -10.10 -5.52 49.07
N GLU A 756 -10.18 -6.87 48.98
CA GLU A 756 -11.39 -7.56 48.44
C GLU A 756 -12.56 -7.37 49.42
N GLY A 757 -13.75 -7.00 48.97
CA GLY A 757 -14.97 -6.87 49.75
C GLY A 757 -15.77 -5.59 49.45
N PHE A 758 -16.83 -5.39 50.25
CA PHE A 758 -17.60 -4.17 50.27
C PHE A 758 -16.96 -3.16 51.23
N HIS A 759 -16.75 -1.93 50.74
CA HIS A 759 -16.09 -0.90 51.48
C HIS A 759 -16.90 0.39 51.50
N SER A 760 -16.78 1.16 52.57
CA SER A 760 -17.45 2.42 52.74
C SER A 760 -16.43 3.58 52.95
N LEU A 761 -16.63 4.63 52.19
CA LEU A 761 -15.89 5.90 52.37
C LEU A 761 -16.81 6.96 52.94
N GLU A 762 -16.38 7.63 53.97
CA GLU A 762 -17.11 8.75 54.58
C GLU A 762 -16.16 9.95 54.74
N ILE A 763 -16.54 11.12 54.24
CA ILE A 763 -15.75 12.32 54.31
C ILE A 763 -16.47 13.38 55.17
N PHE A 764 -15.72 13.97 56.06
CA PHE A 764 -16.18 15.02 56.95
C PHE A 764 -15.47 16.36 56.62
N CYS A 765 -16.25 17.43 56.41
CA CYS A 765 -15.76 18.77 56.19
C CYS A 765 -16.61 19.76 57.00
N ALA A 766 -16.09 20.25 58.12
CA ALA A 766 -16.86 21.01 59.10
C ALA A 766 -18.14 20.25 59.58
N ASN A 767 -19.32 20.78 59.28
CA ASN A 767 -20.59 20.17 59.64
C ASN A 767 -21.23 19.37 58.49
N GLU A 768 -20.46 19.04 57.47
CA GLU A 768 -20.93 18.31 56.30
C GLU A 768 -20.31 16.93 56.24
N THR A 769 -21.11 15.97 55.85
CA THR A 769 -20.69 14.58 55.69
C THR A 769 -21.21 14.05 54.39
N LYS A 770 -20.37 13.29 53.66
CA LYS A 770 -20.77 12.53 52.49
C LYS A 770 -20.25 11.11 52.64
N LYS A 771 -21.12 10.16 52.36
CA LYS A 771 -20.82 8.73 52.36
C LYS A 771 -21.05 8.14 51.00
N ILE A 772 -20.17 7.26 50.57
CA ILE A 772 -20.32 6.40 49.38
C ILE A 772 -19.85 4.99 49.71
N ASP A 773 -20.37 4.01 48.98
CA ASP A 773 -19.97 2.62 49.11
C ASP A 773 -19.42 2.12 47.78
N TYR A 774 -18.46 1.17 47.83
CA TYR A 774 -17.89 0.55 46.63
C TYR A 774 -17.52 -0.91 46.88
N LEU A 775 -17.37 -1.68 45.78
CA LEU A 775 -17.04 -3.10 45.81
C LEU A 775 -15.67 -3.35 45.20
N VAL A 776 -14.88 -4.23 45.84
CA VAL A 776 -13.63 -4.77 45.27
C VAL A 776 -13.81 -6.28 45.08
N GLN A 777 -13.71 -6.76 43.87
CA GLN A 777 -13.87 -8.17 43.45
C GLN A 777 -12.55 -8.84 43.16
#